data_c62b1f88e912b6ba58994295a7d81042
#
_entry.id   c62b1f88e912b6ba58994295a7d81042
#
_cell.length_a   1.000
_cell.length_b   1.000
_cell.length_c   1.000
_cell.angle_alpha   90.00
_cell.angle_beta   90.00
_cell.angle_gamma   90.00
#
_symmetry.space_group_name_H-M   'P 1'
#
loop_
_entity.id
_entity.type
_entity.pdbx_description
1 polymer ?
#
loop_
_entity_poly.entity_id
_entity_poly.type
_entity_poly.pdbx_seq_one_letter_code
_entity_poly.pdbx_strand_id
1 'polypeptide(L)'
;MWGRQEGEDSLKKRRRGVKGGQRSRLRGRRAGKREGLREEGMSEMISSCGSLYDSSNLLLQYCNNNDDTVSAGSNMDMEDRVSHLEQKLQLQEDEIQLLKSALADALRRLGYCEEKSLGTQPGGVHAAGRRPLATTASAPATKVRQLLQALPSRPLSNGYIQQKRHLSSPSSPKKEVLQSIKRKSMSTERLTLVRREMGAESRSRTTSSSSSSGGKSKSKECTLNSEDGYVRMFLRGRPVTMHLPDEKRESYSLDQKVALPDRKLKLQWVYGYRGRDCRSNLYLLPTGEIVYFNASVVVLYNTEEQQQRHYLGHNDDVKCLSVHPDMVTIATGQVAGNSKDGKLLAPHVRVWDSVSLNTLHVIGMGVFDRAVTCVAFSKSNGGTFLCAVDDANDHMLSVWDWQKEKQLADVKCSNDSVLGAVFHPMDANLIVTCGKSHINFWTVDGNTLTKRQGLFDKNEKPKYVLCVAFAENGDAITGDSSGNIYVWAKGGSRISQVVSGAHEGGVFSVCVLKDGTMVSGGGKDRKVVLWDHDYRKQSEMEVGESLGPIRALAEGKPGELFVGTTKNAIIRAAFPDTLTPIVQGHTDELWGLDVHPSMEQFVTCSQDKQVHLWDTNSHQPLWSKTIEDPGRSAGFHPSGAVLAVGTMTGRWLVLDTDTHDLVSMHTDGNEIISNVKYSPDGNFLAVASHDNFVYIYAVTENGRKYSRVGKCTGHSSFVTHLDWSADSQYLVTNSGDYEILFWEASSGKHVTSMDTMRNQEWATSTCTLSFNTFGVWPDGADGTDINAVCRSHDGSLLASADDFGKVHLFSFPCSQPRAPSHEYGGHSSHVTNVAFLHDNSHLISTGGKDTSILQWAV
;
A
#
# COMPACT_ATOMS: atom_id res chain seq x y z
N MET A 1 40.35 -9.41 -51.12
CA MET A 1 40.41 -8.62 -52.36
C MET A 1 39.84 -7.29 -51.99
N TRP A 2 40.72 -6.37 -51.83
CA TRP A 2 40.81 -5.01 -52.34
C TRP A 2 39.64 -4.13 -51.97
N GLY A 3 39.76 -2.95 -51.34
CA GLY A 3 40.92 -2.07 -51.04
C GLY A 3 40.34 -0.69 -50.77
N ARG A 4 40.76 0.00 -49.77
CA ARG A 4 41.51 1.28 -49.67
C ARG A 4 40.91 2.43 -50.51
N GLN A 5 40.82 3.69 -50.10
CA GLN A 5 41.71 4.59 -49.31
C GLN A 5 41.01 5.96 -49.30
N GLU A 6 41.04 6.69 -48.17
CA GLU A 6 41.88 7.87 -47.84
C GLU A 6 41.42 9.25 -48.32
N GLY A 7 41.57 10.21 -47.43
CA GLY A 7 42.02 11.58 -47.59
C GLY A 7 41.25 12.57 -46.76
N GLU A 8 41.59 12.99 -45.51
CA GLU A 8 42.56 14.00 -45.12
C GLU A 8 42.41 15.34 -45.84
N ASP A 9 42.21 16.40 -45.17
CA ASP A 9 43.03 17.43 -44.53
C ASP A 9 42.32 18.79 -44.70
N SER A 10 42.32 19.81 -43.95
CA SER A 10 43.12 20.45 -42.96
C SER A 10 42.72 21.94 -42.82
N LEU A 11 42.96 22.43 -41.61
CA LEU A 11 43.64 23.63 -41.22
C LEU A 11 42.95 25.02 -41.17
N LYS A 12 42.85 25.50 -39.93
CA LYS A 12 43.52 26.71 -39.35
C LYS A 12 42.95 28.13 -39.57
N LYS A 13 42.67 28.70 -38.33
CA LYS A 13 43.19 29.99 -37.78
C LYS A 13 42.62 31.32 -38.22
N ARG A 14 42.16 32.10 -37.21
CA ARG A 14 42.75 33.33 -36.55
C ARG A 14 41.65 34.11 -35.85
N ARG A 15 41.71 34.26 -34.57
CA ARG A 15 42.40 35.23 -33.65
C ARG A 15 42.21 36.73 -33.99
N ARG A 16 41.80 37.42 -32.92
CA ARG A 16 42.00 38.79 -32.40
C ARG A 16 40.68 39.55 -32.30
N GLY A 17 40.32 40.24 -31.20
CA GLY A 17 41.05 40.63 -30.04
C GLY A 17 40.53 42.01 -29.59
N VAL A 18 40.61 42.23 -28.28
CA VAL A 18 40.86 43.52 -27.62
C VAL A 18 39.67 44.27 -27.03
N LYS A 19 39.61 44.16 -25.70
CA LYS A 19 39.70 45.17 -24.62
C LYS A 19 38.71 46.31 -24.53
N GLY A 20 38.17 46.45 -23.39
CA GLY A 20 38.36 47.42 -22.31
C GLY A 20 37.04 48.18 -22.02
N GLY A 21 36.66 48.53 -20.86
CA GLY A 21 37.26 48.75 -19.62
C GLY A 21 36.30 49.51 -18.70
N GLN A 22 36.47 49.23 -17.45
CA GLN A 22 36.39 50.12 -16.28
C GLN A 22 35.05 50.77 -15.86
N ARG A 23 34.59 50.36 -14.72
CA ARG A 23 34.39 51.10 -13.44
C ARG A 23 33.69 52.47 -13.45
N SER A 24 32.63 52.57 -12.62
CA SER A 24 32.66 53.47 -11.48
C SER A 24 31.44 53.35 -10.55
N ARG A 25 31.78 53.47 -9.30
CA ARG A 25 30.92 53.62 -8.09
C ARG A 25 30.27 55.03 -8.10
N LEU A 26 29.15 55.12 -7.31
CA LEU A 26 28.90 56.14 -6.26
C LEU A 26 27.39 56.17 -5.96
N ARG A 27 26.93 55.80 -4.75
CA ARG A 27 26.70 56.61 -3.55
C ARG A 27 25.78 57.83 -3.73
N GLY A 28 24.71 57.81 -2.91
CA GLY A 28 24.06 59.05 -2.39
C GLY A 28 22.55 58.86 -2.21
N ARG A 29 22.06 58.58 -1.09
CA ARG A 29 21.56 59.42 0.04
C ARG A 29 20.27 60.23 -0.24
N ARG A 30 19.27 59.88 0.59
CA ARG A 30 18.35 60.69 1.38
C ARG A 30 17.17 61.47 0.78
N ALA A 31 16.04 61.14 1.35
CA ALA A 31 15.06 61.97 2.09
C ALA A 31 13.83 62.43 1.34
N GLY A 32 12.69 62.29 2.01
CA GLY A 32 11.51 63.13 1.80
C GLY A 32 10.23 62.33 2.13
N LYS A 33 9.84 62.44 3.35
CA LYS A 33 8.59 62.58 4.09
C LYS A 33 7.33 62.90 3.27
N ARG A 34 6.26 62.25 3.67
CA ARG A 34 4.94 62.67 4.12
C ARG A 34 3.73 62.17 3.36
N GLU A 35 2.90 61.68 4.16
CA GLU A 35 1.43 61.74 4.32
C GLU A 35 0.68 60.70 3.48
N GLY A 36 -0.24 59.92 4.00
CA GLY A 36 -0.85 59.77 5.30
C GLY A 36 -2.07 58.89 5.22
N LEU A 37 -2.29 58.16 6.29
CA LEU A 37 -3.57 57.75 6.87
C LEU A 37 -4.68 57.15 5.97
N ARG A 38 -4.92 55.88 6.25
CA ARG A 38 -6.15 55.07 6.29
C ARG A 38 -6.02 53.79 5.53
N GLU A 39 -5.58 52.79 6.26
CA GLU A 39 -5.96 51.38 6.03
C GLU A 39 -5.41 50.54 7.21
N GLU A 40 -5.77 50.96 8.43
CA GLU A 40 -5.71 50.09 9.62
C GLU A 40 -7.16 49.73 9.97
N GLY A 41 -7.62 48.55 9.55
CA GLY A 41 -8.95 48.09 9.88
C GLY A 41 -9.37 46.72 9.31
N MET A 42 -8.54 46.11 8.46
CA MET A 42 -8.87 44.81 7.88
C MET A 42 -7.81 43.70 8.09
N SER A 43 -6.72 44.01 8.78
CA SER A 43 -5.62 43.03 9.01
C SER A 43 -5.79 42.23 10.31
N GLU A 44 -6.62 42.70 11.26
CA GLU A 44 -6.84 41.96 12.52
C GLU A 44 -7.96 40.92 12.48
N MET A 45 -8.78 40.88 11.41
CA MET A 45 -9.81 39.85 11.23
C MET A 45 -9.33 38.57 10.51
N ILE A 46 -8.16 38.61 9.88
CA ILE A 46 -7.57 37.44 9.16
C ILE A 46 -6.61 36.66 10.08
N SER A 47 -6.11 37.27 11.14
CA SER A 47 -5.18 36.62 12.07
C SER A 47 -5.86 35.72 13.11
N SER A 48 -7.19 35.76 13.28
CA SER A 48 -7.88 34.89 14.24
C SER A 48 -8.48 33.63 13.62
N CYS A 49 -8.43 33.46 12.29
CA CYS A 49 -8.78 32.21 11.62
C CYS A 49 -7.59 31.28 11.36
N GLY A 50 -6.35 31.77 11.49
CA GLY A 50 -5.13 30.95 11.28
C GLY A 50 -4.76 30.02 12.45
N SER A 51 -5.42 30.16 13.59
CA SER A 51 -5.08 29.43 14.82
C SER A 51 -5.86 28.11 15.00
N LEU A 52 -6.80 27.79 14.11
CA LEU A 52 -7.55 26.53 14.13
C LEU A 52 -6.97 25.46 13.19
N TYR A 53 -5.98 25.81 12.36
CA TYR A 53 -5.31 24.88 11.44
C TYR A 53 -4.02 24.26 12.01
N ASP A 54 -3.53 24.76 13.14
CA ASP A 54 -2.26 24.29 13.71
C ASP A 54 -2.42 23.07 14.63
N SER A 55 -3.65 22.69 14.98
CA SER A 55 -3.90 21.51 15.80
C SER A 55 -3.82 20.20 15.01
N SER A 56 -4.05 20.25 13.71
CA SER A 56 -3.92 19.09 12.82
C SER A 56 -2.46 18.78 12.51
N ASN A 57 -1.58 19.77 12.48
CA ASN A 57 -0.14 19.56 12.26
C ASN A 57 0.57 19.01 13.51
N LEU A 58 0.05 19.26 14.72
CA LEU A 58 0.57 18.65 15.94
C LEU A 58 0.16 17.19 16.07
N LEU A 59 -1.00 16.77 15.53
CA LEU A 59 -1.42 15.37 15.46
C LEU A 59 -0.62 14.59 14.42
N LEU A 60 -0.32 15.19 13.25
CA LEU A 60 0.54 14.61 12.23
C LEU A 60 2.00 14.50 12.68
N GLN A 61 2.49 15.43 13.49
CA GLN A 61 3.82 15.35 14.10
C GLN A 61 3.91 14.28 15.19
N TYR A 62 2.80 13.98 15.88
CA TYR A 62 2.75 12.89 16.87
C TYR A 62 2.60 11.51 16.21
N CYS A 63 1.92 11.43 15.07
CA CYS A 63 1.83 10.21 14.27
C CYS A 63 3.14 9.89 13.52
N ASN A 64 3.87 10.88 13.03
CA ASN A 64 5.16 10.69 12.33
C ASN A 64 6.32 10.27 13.25
N ASN A 65 6.19 10.43 14.56
CA ASN A 65 7.19 9.94 15.52
C ASN A 65 6.95 8.50 15.99
N ASN A 66 5.87 7.84 15.56
CA ASN A 66 5.53 6.47 15.91
C ASN A 66 5.58 5.48 14.73
N ASP A 67 5.95 5.92 13.53
CA ASP A 67 5.88 5.10 12.31
C ASP A 67 6.93 3.97 12.21
N ASP A 68 7.86 3.89 13.15
CA ASP A 68 8.76 2.73 13.23
C ASP A 68 8.16 1.51 13.99
N THR A 69 6.89 1.55 14.38
CA THR A 69 6.28 0.53 15.25
C THR A 69 5.04 -0.17 14.70
N VAL A 70 4.59 0.08 13.48
CA VAL A 70 3.30 -0.45 12.96
C VAL A 70 3.46 -1.74 12.16
N SER A 71 4.56 -2.44 12.26
CA SER A 71 4.70 -3.78 11.66
C SER A 71 4.98 -4.90 12.65
N ALA A 72 4.92 -4.62 13.94
CA ALA A 72 4.92 -5.67 14.95
C ALA A 72 3.60 -5.54 15.72
N GLY A 73 2.68 -6.48 15.52
CA GLY A 73 1.55 -6.68 16.42
C GLY A 73 2.09 -6.82 17.84
N SER A 74 2.24 -5.70 18.54
CA SER A 74 2.76 -5.68 19.88
C SER A 74 1.79 -6.39 20.80
N ASN A 75 2.24 -7.41 21.48
CA ASN A 75 1.68 -7.82 22.75
C ASN A 75 1.84 -6.66 23.75
N MET A 76 0.96 -5.70 23.66
CA MET A 76 0.64 -4.87 24.81
C MET A 76 -0.13 -5.76 25.79
N ASP A 77 0.26 -5.74 27.06
CA ASP A 77 -0.53 -6.36 28.12
C ASP A 77 -1.98 -5.89 28.00
N MET A 78 -2.95 -6.71 28.38
CA MET A 78 -4.36 -6.39 28.21
C MET A 78 -4.72 -5.08 28.94
N GLU A 79 -4.04 -4.78 30.03
CA GLU A 79 -4.15 -3.51 30.77
C GLU A 79 -3.62 -2.30 29.98
N ASP A 80 -2.49 -2.45 29.28
CA ASP A 80 -1.94 -1.41 28.39
C ASP A 80 -2.84 -1.15 27.18
N ARG A 81 -3.48 -2.19 26.64
CA ARG A 81 -4.45 -2.06 25.54
C ARG A 81 -5.73 -1.37 25.99
N VAL A 82 -6.22 -1.70 27.18
CA VAL A 82 -7.38 -1.04 27.78
C VAL A 82 -7.06 0.43 28.05
N SER A 83 -5.91 0.73 28.66
CA SER A 83 -5.47 2.10 28.93
C SER A 83 -5.30 2.93 27.64
N HIS A 84 -4.74 2.33 26.59
CA HIS A 84 -4.63 3.00 25.29
C HIS A 84 -5.98 3.22 24.61
N LEU A 85 -6.92 2.27 24.76
CA LEU A 85 -8.28 2.42 24.23
C LEU A 85 -9.06 3.47 25.04
N GLU A 86 -8.89 3.52 26.34
CA GLU A 86 -9.48 4.53 27.22
C GLU A 86 -8.95 5.94 26.88
N GLN A 87 -7.65 6.10 26.66
CA GLN A 87 -7.07 7.36 26.17
C GLN A 87 -7.63 7.77 24.82
N LYS A 88 -7.78 6.82 23.90
CA LYS A 88 -8.34 7.10 22.58
C LYS A 88 -9.82 7.47 22.65
N LEU A 89 -10.56 6.84 23.54
CA LEU A 89 -11.97 7.14 23.79
C LEU A 89 -12.14 8.53 24.41
N GLN A 90 -11.26 8.91 25.36
CA GLN A 90 -11.24 10.23 25.97
C GLN A 90 -10.93 11.32 24.93
N LEU A 91 -9.96 11.10 24.06
CA LEU A 91 -9.65 12.02 22.96
C LEU A 91 -10.83 12.20 21.99
N GLN A 92 -11.56 11.12 21.69
CA GLN A 92 -12.75 11.19 20.86
C GLN A 92 -13.92 11.90 21.57
N GLU A 93 -14.08 11.73 22.87
CA GLU A 93 -15.07 12.46 23.67
C GLU A 93 -14.76 13.95 23.72
N ASP A 94 -13.49 14.33 23.87
CA ASP A 94 -13.05 15.72 23.88
C ASP A 94 -13.25 16.38 22.49
N GLU A 95 -12.98 15.65 21.41
CA GLU A 95 -13.23 16.10 20.03
C GLU A 95 -14.73 16.30 19.77
N ILE A 96 -15.57 15.37 20.20
CA ILE A 96 -17.05 15.50 20.12
C ILE A 96 -17.54 16.72 20.92
N GLN A 97 -16.96 17.02 22.06
CA GLN A 97 -17.31 18.21 22.85
C GLN A 97 -16.91 19.50 22.13
N LEU A 98 -15.75 19.50 21.49
CA LEU A 98 -15.24 20.62 20.71
C LEU A 98 -16.12 20.88 19.49
N LEU A 99 -16.52 19.84 18.78
CA LEU A 99 -17.45 19.92 17.65
C LEU A 99 -18.84 20.38 18.06
N LYS A 100 -19.36 19.91 19.20
CA LYS A 100 -20.62 20.40 19.76
C LYS A 100 -20.58 21.88 20.12
N SER A 101 -19.45 22.33 20.66
CA SER A 101 -19.21 23.75 20.99
C SER A 101 -19.17 24.60 19.71
N ALA A 102 -18.42 24.17 18.71
CA ALA A 102 -18.33 24.86 17.42
C ALA A 102 -19.69 24.92 16.69
N LEU A 103 -20.45 23.82 16.71
CA LEU A 103 -21.80 23.79 16.15
C LEU A 103 -22.76 24.73 16.87
N ALA A 104 -22.69 24.78 18.21
CA ALA A 104 -23.50 25.71 19.00
C ALA A 104 -23.15 27.20 18.70
N ASP A 105 -21.89 27.48 18.42
CA ASP A 105 -21.45 28.84 18.04
C ASP A 105 -21.85 29.16 16.60
N ALA A 106 -21.75 28.21 15.67
CA ALA A 106 -22.23 28.37 14.30
C ALA A 106 -23.75 28.61 14.23
N LEU A 107 -24.52 27.88 15.03
CA LEU A 107 -25.97 28.08 15.12
C LEU A 107 -26.34 29.44 15.74
N ARG A 108 -25.57 29.93 16.72
CA ARG A 108 -25.71 31.28 17.25
C ARG A 108 -25.42 32.36 16.20
N ARG A 109 -24.38 32.17 15.38
CA ARG A 109 -24.02 33.08 14.28
C ARG A 109 -25.07 33.09 13.17
N LEU A 110 -25.63 31.93 12.83
CA LEU A 110 -26.75 31.82 11.88
C LEU A 110 -28.01 32.56 12.40
N GLY A 111 -28.40 32.37 13.66
CA GLY A 111 -29.51 33.11 14.28
C GLY A 111 -29.29 34.61 14.27
N TYR A 112 -28.05 35.09 14.49
CA TYR A 112 -27.69 36.48 14.41
C TYR A 112 -27.71 37.06 12.99
N CYS A 113 -27.45 36.24 11.99
CA CYS A 113 -27.57 36.62 10.58
C CYS A 113 -29.03 36.66 10.12
N GLU A 114 -29.91 35.81 10.63
CA GLU A 114 -31.36 35.84 10.35
C GLU A 114 -32.01 37.11 10.96
N GLU A 115 -31.67 37.48 12.18
CA GLU A 115 -32.13 38.74 12.80
C GLU A 115 -31.62 39.99 12.05
N LYS A 116 -30.41 39.96 11.49
CA LYS A 116 -29.87 41.07 10.67
C LYS A 116 -30.48 41.15 9.27
N SER A 117 -30.89 40.05 8.69
CA SER A 117 -31.54 40.01 7.36
C SER A 117 -32.98 40.49 7.38
N LEU A 118 -33.63 40.50 8.56
CA LEU A 118 -34.97 41.03 8.79
C LEU A 118 -35.00 42.56 9.04
N GLY A 119 -33.83 43.22 9.10
CA GLY A 119 -33.67 44.59 9.58
C GLY A 119 -33.36 45.66 8.52
N THR A 120 -33.45 45.44 7.21
CA THR A 120 -33.12 46.45 6.23
C THR A 120 -34.05 46.43 4.99
N GLN A 121 -35.14 47.17 5.10
CA GLN A 121 -35.70 47.85 3.95
C GLN A 121 -36.16 49.31 4.31
N PRO A 122 -35.82 50.31 3.49
CA PRO A 122 -36.16 51.68 3.77
C PRO A 122 -37.46 52.13 3.18
N GLY A 123 -38.21 52.85 3.96
CA GLY A 123 -39.24 53.76 3.87
C GLY A 123 -39.96 54.16 2.60
N GLY A 124 -41.27 54.36 2.76
CA GLY A 124 -42.18 55.06 1.80
C GLY A 124 -43.62 55.07 2.27
N VAL A 125 -43.96 55.94 3.15
CA VAL A 125 -45.10 56.88 3.29
C VAL A 125 -46.56 56.41 3.02
N HIS A 126 -47.37 56.66 4.03
CA HIS A 126 -48.80 57.00 4.18
C HIS A 126 -49.84 55.94 4.42
N ALA A 127 -50.37 56.06 5.58
CA ALA A 127 -51.70 56.43 6.09
C ALA A 127 -52.73 55.36 6.42
N ALA A 128 -53.09 55.40 7.73
CA ALA A 128 -54.36 55.24 8.38
C ALA A 128 -55.19 54.00 8.32
N GLY A 129 -55.46 53.38 9.47
CA GLY A 129 -56.81 52.97 9.75
C GLY A 129 -57.02 51.59 10.39
N ARG A 130 -57.15 51.61 11.72
CA ARG A 130 -58.04 50.70 12.52
C ARG A 130 -57.76 49.24 12.75
N ARG A 131 -57.57 48.93 14.00
CA ARG A 131 -57.76 47.66 14.74
C ARG A 131 -59.23 47.14 14.64
N PRO A 132 -59.63 45.99 15.21
CA PRO A 132 -58.95 44.73 15.59
C PRO A 132 -59.66 43.42 15.15
N LEU A 133 -59.09 42.31 15.35
CA LEU A 133 -59.63 41.13 16.09
C LEU A 133 -58.96 39.80 15.67
N ALA A 134 -58.58 39.11 16.70
CA ALA A 134 -58.17 37.78 16.94
C ALA A 134 -58.64 36.66 15.96
N THR A 135 -57.70 35.74 15.64
CA THR A 135 -57.79 34.33 16.06
C THR A 135 -56.62 33.52 15.51
N THR A 136 -55.89 32.93 16.43
CA THR A 136 -55.35 31.55 16.47
C THR A 136 -54.93 30.84 15.22
N ALA A 137 -53.65 30.52 15.14
CA ALA A 137 -53.19 29.16 14.93
C ALA A 137 -51.66 29.04 15.10
N SER A 138 -51.34 28.18 16.00
CA SER A 138 -50.11 27.76 16.61
C SER A 138 -49.11 27.17 15.63
N ALA A 139 -47.86 27.41 16.03
CA ALA A 139 -46.60 26.84 15.57
C ALA A 139 -46.48 25.32 15.63
N PRO A 140 -45.44 24.76 15.04
CA PRO A 140 -44.80 23.56 15.57
C PRO A 140 -43.30 23.76 15.82
N ALA A 141 -42.97 24.24 17.01
CA ALA A 141 -41.57 24.26 17.50
C ALA A 141 -41.36 23.29 18.66
N THR A 142 -42.23 22.28 18.83
CA THR A 142 -42.20 21.43 20.04
C THR A 142 -41.77 19.97 19.78
N LYS A 143 -41.35 19.61 18.59
CA LYS A 143 -40.95 18.23 18.32
C LYS A 143 -39.42 17.95 18.45
N VAL A 144 -38.58 18.94 18.52
CA VAL A 144 -37.12 18.76 18.70
C VAL A 144 -36.71 18.71 20.17
N ARG A 145 -37.57 19.22 21.09
CA ARG A 145 -37.24 19.25 22.53
C ARG A 145 -37.66 17.98 23.30
N GLN A 146 -38.43 17.10 22.68
CA GLN A 146 -38.87 15.84 23.32
C GLN A 146 -38.00 14.60 22.99
N LEU A 147 -37.04 14.70 22.10
CA LEU A 147 -36.10 13.59 21.77
C LEU A 147 -34.81 13.63 22.62
N LEU A 148 -34.64 14.66 23.47
CA LEU A 148 -33.48 14.79 24.38
C LEU A 148 -33.79 14.52 25.83
N GLN A 149 -35.00 14.05 26.21
CA GLN A 149 -35.40 13.81 27.58
C GLN A 149 -35.79 12.36 27.94
N ALA A 150 -35.29 11.39 27.23
CA ALA A 150 -35.61 9.99 27.53
C ALA A 150 -34.35 9.13 27.70
N LEU A 151 -33.56 9.39 28.74
CA LEU A 151 -32.68 8.38 29.33
C LEU A 151 -32.61 8.65 30.83
N PRO A 152 -32.87 7.63 31.71
CA PRO A 152 -32.95 7.83 33.15
C PRO A 152 -31.57 7.84 33.76
N SER A 153 -31.31 8.89 34.50
CA SER A 153 -30.21 9.02 35.46
C SER A 153 -30.43 8.13 36.68
N ARG A 154 -29.49 7.32 37.02
CA ARG A 154 -29.36 6.71 38.37
C ARG A 154 -28.32 7.45 39.18
N PRO A 155 -28.61 7.70 40.47
CA PRO A 155 -27.77 8.56 41.31
C PRO A 155 -26.58 7.83 41.96
N LEU A 156 -25.47 8.54 41.98
CA LEU A 156 -24.31 8.23 42.82
C LEU A 156 -24.59 8.71 44.27
N SER A 157 -24.48 7.84 45.24
CA SER A 157 -24.39 8.18 46.63
C SER A 157 -22.97 8.00 47.15
N ASN A 158 -22.41 9.13 47.59
CA ASN A 158 -21.18 9.19 48.39
C ASN A 158 -21.34 8.57 49.78
N GLY A 159 -20.32 7.91 50.25
CA GLY A 159 -20.19 7.51 51.64
C GLY A 159 -18.76 7.13 52.00
N TYR A 160 -18.02 8.10 52.50
CA TYR A 160 -16.76 7.90 53.25
C TYR A 160 -16.99 7.00 54.43
N ILE A 161 -16.02 6.16 54.82
CA ILE A 161 -15.40 6.04 56.15
C ILE A 161 -14.23 5.03 56.12
N GLN A 162 -13.13 5.48 56.73
CA GLN A 162 -11.89 4.77 57.07
C GLN A 162 -12.10 3.64 58.10
N GLN A 163 -11.32 2.59 58.11
CA GLN A 163 -10.30 2.18 59.09
C GLN A 163 -9.83 0.73 58.97
N LYS A 164 -8.53 0.63 58.80
CA LYS A 164 -7.52 -0.21 59.49
C LYS A 164 -7.87 -1.57 60.10
N ARG A 165 -7.00 -2.52 59.76
CA ARG A 165 -6.22 -3.45 60.61
C ARG A 165 -6.50 -4.97 60.52
N HIS A 166 -5.43 -5.65 60.19
CA HIS A 166 -4.79 -6.83 60.78
C HIS A 166 -5.22 -8.27 60.42
N LEU A 167 -4.22 -8.92 59.80
CA LEU A 167 -3.61 -10.20 60.17
C LEU A 167 -4.39 -11.51 59.96
N SER A 168 -3.70 -12.34 59.24
CA SER A 168 -3.36 -13.75 59.45
C SER A 168 -3.88 -14.75 58.41
N SER A 169 -2.91 -15.31 57.71
CA SER A 169 -2.97 -16.68 57.13
C SER A 169 -3.07 -17.69 58.30
N PRO A 170 -3.40 -18.93 58.16
CA PRO A 170 -2.79 -19.88 57.25
C PRO A 170 -3.65 -21.08 56.75
N SER A 171 -2.98 -21.90 55.92
CA SER A 171 -3.09 -23.36 55.76
C SER A 171 -3.97 -23.94 54.67
N SER A 172 -3.26 -24.52 53.73
CA SER A 172 -3.67 -25.71 52.94
C SER A 172 -3.95 -26.93 53.91
N PRO A 173 -4.62 -27.98 53.49
CA PRO A 173 -3.91 -29.04 52.78
C PRO A 173 -4.70 -29.96 51.79
N LYS A 174 -3.91 -30.58 50.88
CA LYS A 174 -3.90 -31.97 50.41
C LYS A 174 -5.03 -32.52 49.54
N LYS A 175 -4.65 -32.92 48.30
CA LYS A 175 -4.38 -34.28 47.76
C LYS A 175 -5.57 -35.24 47.63
N GLU A 176 -5.75 -35.73 46.40
CA GLU A 176 -5.62 -37.14 45.93
C GLU A 176 -6.16 -37.20 44.49
N VAL A 177 -5.42 -37.56 43.48
CA VAL A 177 -4.82 -38.81 43.00
C VAL A 177 -5.81 -39.73 42.27
N LEU A 178 -5.32 -40.16 41.12
CA LEU A 178 -5.54 -41.38 40.31
C LEU A 178 -6.35 -41.16 39.05
N GLN A 179 -5.96 -41.57 37.88
CA GLN A 179 -4.99 -42.44 37.19
C GLN A 179 -5.44 -42.48 35.74
N SER A 180 -4.55 -42.22 34.85
CA SER A 180 -3.95 -42.99 33.79
C SER A 180 -4.78 -44.15 33.19
N ILE A 181 -4.91 -44.14 31.85
CA ILE A 181 -4.64 -45.35 31.04
C ILE A 181 -4.14 -44.92 29.65
N LYS A 182 -3.02 -45.53 29.31
CA LYS A 182 -2.26 -45.49 28.06
C LYS A 182 -2.79 -46.51 27.04
N ARG A 183 -2.34 -46.32 25.78
CA ARG A 183 -2.09 -47.28 24.68
C ARG A 183 -3.09 -47.21 23.52
N LYS A 184 -2.71 -47.38 22.29
CA LYS A 184 -1.46 -47.64 21.54
C LYS A 184 -1.74 -47.46 20.06
N SER A 185 -0.73 -47.09 19.35
CA SER A 185 -0.41 -47.17 17.94
C SER A 185 -0.93 -48.42 17.15
N MET A 186 -1.13 -48.18 15.86
CA MET A 186 -0.59 -48.94 14.69
C MET A 186 -1.57 -48.81 13.53
N SER A 187 -1.20 -48.23 12.47
CA SER A 187 -0.53 -48.62 11.22
C SER A 187 -1.45 -49.28 10.18
N THR A 188 -1.40 -48.71 9.01
CA THR A 188 -1.24 -49.28 7.68
C THR A 188 -2.38 -50.03 6.99
N GLU A 189 -2.46 -49.60 5.72
CA GLU A 189 -2.74 -50.31 4.44
C GLU A 189 -4.15 -50.23 3.85
N ARG A 190 -4.21 -49.50 2.75
CA ARG A 190 -4.30 -49.89 1.35
C ARG A 190 -5.48 -50.76 0.93
N LEU A 191 -6.06 -50.36 -0.16
CA LEU A 191 -6.52 -51.06 -1.34
C LEU A 191 -8.02 -51.00 -1.68
N THR A 192 -8.26 -50.32 -2.75
CA THR A 192 -8.91 -50.62 -4.05
C THR A 192 -10.41 -50.88 -4.13
N LEU A 193 -10.96 -50.08 -5.02
CA LEU A 193 -11.90 -50.39 -6.11
C LEU A 193 -12.95 -51.48 -5.87
N VAL A 194 -14.22 -51.11 -6.06
CA VAL A 194 -15.06 -51.75 -7.11
C VAL A 194 -16.33 -50.90 -7.35
N ARG A 195 -16.59 -50.65 -8.58
CA ARG A 195 -17.74 -50.17 -9.31
C ARG A 195 -18.92 -51.13 -9.20
N ARG A 196 -20.14 -50.63 -9.05
CA ARG A 196 -21.26 -51.14 -9.87
C ARG A 196 -22.54 -50.28 -9.78
N GLU A 197 -23.11 -50.11 -10.90
CA GLU A 197 -24.31 -49.43 -11.32
C GLU A 197 -25.61 -50.11 -10.93
N MET A 198 -26.72 -49.47 -11.29
CA MET A 198 -28.13 -49.83 -11.42
C MET A 198 -28.97 -49.67 -10.14
N GLY A 199 -30.10 -49.04 -10.13
CA GLY A 199 -31.05 -48.55 -11.12
C GLY A 199 -32.42 -48.38 -10.49
N ALA A 200 -33.21 -47.51 -11.05
CA ALA A 200 -34.67 -47.47 -11.12
C ALA A 200 -35.55 -47.06 -9.94
N GLU A 201 -36.20 -45.94 -10.17
CA GLU A 201 -37.67 -45.64 -10.03
C GLU A 201 -38.42 -45.92 -8.72
N SER A 202 -39.05 -44.98 -8.09
CA SER A 202 -40.41 -44.50 -8.32
C SER A 202 -41.03 -43.77 -7.10
N ARG A 203 -41.67 -42.66 -7.43
CA ARG A 203 -42.97 -42.06 -6.92
C ARG A 203 -43.30 -42.00 -5.43
N SER A 204 -43.43 -40.79 -5.01
CA SER A 204 -44.62 -40.05 -4.53
C SER A 204 -44.88 -39.93 -3.03
N ARG A 205 -45.23 -38.68 -2.75
CA ARG A 205 -46.16 -38.08 -1.78
C ARG A 205 -45.67 -37.70 -0.38
N THR A 206 -45.64 -36.36 -0.31
CA THR A 206 -46.19 -35.50 0.78
C THR A 206 -46.32 -36.03 2.18
N THR A 207 -45.62 -35.39 3.12
CA THR A 207 -46.26 -34.69 4.25
C THR A 207 -45.22 -33.89 5.02
N SER A 208 -45.65 -32.71 5.45
CA SER A 208 -44.96 -31.71 6.24
C SER A 208 -44.60 -32.18 7.65
N SER A 209 -43.38 -31.84 8.07
CA SER A 209 -43.12 -31.50 9.48
C SER A 209 -41.80 -30.75 9.61
N SER A 210 -41.90 -29.61 10.28
CA SER A 210 -40.81 -28.68 10.62
C SER A 210 -39.80 -29.30 11.55
N SER A 211 -38.51 -29.18 11.21
CA SER A 211 -37.42 -29.11 12.18
C SER A 211 -36.27 -28.29 11.65
N SER A 212 -35.91 -27.27 12.39
CA SER A 212 -34.82 -26.35 12.18
C SER A 212 -33.46 -27.06 12.18
N SER A 213 -32.71 -26.98 11.09
CA SER A 213 -31.29 -27.22 11.05
C SER A 213 -30.63 -26.23 10.12
N GLY A 214 -29.54 -25.58 10.57
CA GLY A 214 -28.82 -24.53 9.88
C GLY A 214 -28.47 -24.91 8.43
N GLY A 215 -29.15 -24.31 7.50
CA GLY A 215 -28.88 -24.44 6.08
C GLY A 215 -27.84 -23.41 5.67
N LYS A 216 -26.70 -23.88 5.16
CA LYS A 216 -25.86 -23.07 4.27
C LYS A 216 -26.79 -22.50 3.19
N SER A 217 -26.89 -21.21 3.06
CA SER A 217 -27.60 -20.55 1.97
C SER A 217 -26.98 -21.03 0.66
N LYS A 218 -27.74 -21.73 -0.16
CA LYS A 218 -27.36 -21.98 -1.54
C LYS A 218 -27.23 -20.62 -2.22
N SER A 219 -26.05 -20.31 -2.76
CA SER A 219 -25.88 -19.18 -3.66
C SER A 219 -26.91 -19.30 -4.78
N LYS A 220 -27.61 -18.21 -5.06
CA LYS A 220 -28.56 -18.20 -6.20
C LYS A 220 -27.72 -18.27 -7.47
N GLU A 221 -28.04 -19.21 -8.34
CA GLU A 221 -27.36 -19.39 -9.64
C GLU A 221 -27.73 -18.23 -10.59
N CYS A 222 -26.83 -17.96 -11.54
CA CYS A 222 -27.07 -17.03 -12.62
C CYS A 222 -28.29 -17.49 -13.46
N THR A 223 -29.15 -16.56 -13.88
CA THR A 223 -30.38 -16.87 -14.63
C THR A 223 -30.45 -16.04 -15.91
N LEU A 224 -30.93 -16.67 -17.00
CA LEU A 224 -31.22 -16.04 -18.28
C LEU A 224 -32.72 -15.89 -18.43
N ASN A 225 -33.18 -14.68 -18.76
CA ASN A 225 -34.53 -14.43 -19.24
C ASN A 225 -34.46 -14.11 -20.74
N SER A 226 -34.82 -15.09 -21.57
CA SER A 226 -34.77 -14.96 -23.03
C SER A 226 -35.86 -14.05 -23.60
N GLU A 227 -37.05 -13.94 -22.94
CA GLU A 227 -38.15 -13.10 -23.37
C GLU A 227 -37.81 -11.61 -23.25
N ASP A 228 -37.32 -11.20 -22.08
CA ASP A 228 -36.91 -9.81 -21.82
C ASP A 228 -35.45 -9.51 -22.26
N GLY A 229 -34.67 -10.51 -22.61
CA GLY A 229 -33.29 -10.39 -23.09
C GLY A 229 -32.31 -9.86 -22.05
N TYR A 230 -32.26 -10.49 -20.86
CA TYR A 230 -31.29 -10.14 -19.84
C TYR A 230 -30.73 -11.38 -19.10
N VAL A 231 -29.52 -11.23 -18.61
CA VAL A 231 -28.88 -12.14 -17.64
C VAL A 231 -28.91 -11.51 -16.27
N ARG A 232 -29.19 -12.30 -15.25
CA ARG A 232 -29.17 -11.87 -13.85
C ARG A 232 -28.25 -12.74 -13.04
N MET A 233 -27.21 -12.11 -12.49
CA MET A 233 -26.31 -12.70 -11.50
C MET A 233 -26.66 -12.21 -10.08
N PHE A 234 -26.04 -12.81 -9.07
CA PHE A 234 -26.30 -12.45 -7.68
C PHE A 234 -24.99 -12.21 -6.93
N LEU A 235 -24.79 -10.99 -6.42
CA LEU A 235 -23.69 -10.62 -5.53
C LEU A 235 -24.25 -10.40 -4.11
N ARG A 236 -23.73 -11.10 -3.12
CA ARG A 236 -24.28 -11.11 -1.74
C ARG A 236 -25.80 -11.30 -1.69
N GLY A 237 -26.36 -12.03 -2.64
CA GLY A 237 -27.79 -12.28 -2.76
C GLY A 237 -28.61 -11.14 -3.38
N ARG A 238 -27.99 -10.03 -3.75
CA ARG A 238 -28.59 -8.94 -4.52
C ARG A 238 -28.55 -9.27 -6.01
N PRO A 239 -29.63 -9.09 -6.76
CA PRO A 239 -29.63 -9.33 -8.20
C PRO A 239 -28.94 -8.19 -8.93
N VAL A 240 -28.05 -8.52 -9.86
CA VAL A 240 -27.49 -7.61 -10.85
C VAL A 240 -28.03 -8.02 -12.20
N THR A 241 -28.72 -7.12 -12.90
CA THR A 241 -29.36 -7.38 -14.18
C THR A 241 -28.58 -6.72 -15.30
N MET A 242 -28.19 -7.51 -16.31
CA MET A 242 -27.44 -7.07 -17.47
C MET A 242 -28.19 -7.43 -18.75
N HIS A 243 -28.45 -6.45 -19.60
CA HIS A 243 -29.22 -6.65 -20.83
C HIS A 243 -28.30 -7.17 -21.95
N LEU A 244 -28.80 -8.12 -22.73
CA LEU A 244 -28.12 -8.67 -23.89
C LEU A 244 -28.23 -7.72 -25.07
N PRO A 245 -27.18 -7.59 -25.91
CA PRO A 245 -27.29 -7.02 -27.24
C PRO A 245 -28.30 -7.79 -28.08
N ASP A 246 -29.04 -7.10 -28.95
CA ASP A 246 -30.12 -7.72 -29.74
C ASP A 246 -29.62 -8.86 -30.61
N GLU A 247 -28.43 -8.73 -31.19
CA GLU A 247 -27.77 -9.78 -32.00
C GLU A 247 -27.51 -11.09 -31.25
N LYS A 248 -27.42 -11.03 -29.91
CA LYS A 248 -27.10 -12.19 -29.05
C LYS A 248 -28.39 -12.79 -28.39
N ARG A 249 -29.51 -12.12 -28.43
CA ARG A 249 -30.73 -12.55 -27.70
C ARG A 249 -31.18 -13.97 -28.06
N GLU A 250 -31.08 -14.35 -29.35
CA GLU A 250 -31.56 -15.65 -29.82
C GLU A 250 -30.49 -16.76 -29.69
N SER A 251 -29.20 -16.38 -29.70
CA SER A 251 -28.09 -17.33 -29.76
C SER A 251 -27.41 -17.56 -28.42
N TYR A 252 -27.64 -16.72 -27.44
CA TYR A 252 -26.95 -16.76 -26.15
C TYR A 252 -27.51 -17.87 -25.24
N SER A 253 -26.59 -18.62 -24.61
CA SER A 253 -26.87 -19.63 -23.59
C SER A 253 -25.87 -19.54 -22.45
N LEU A 254 -26.32 -19.72 -21.20
CA LEU A 254 -25.43 -19.77 -20.01
C LEU A 254 -24.50 -20.98 -19.97
N ASP A 255 -24.82 -22.03 -20.76
CA ASP A 255 -24.01 -23.25 -20.82
C ASP A 255 -22.96 -23.24 -21.95
N GLN A 256 -22.80 -22.15 -22.64
CA GLN A 256 -21.81 -22.03 -23.72
C GLN A 256 -20.40 -22.13 -23.15
N LYS A 257 -19.62 -23.07 -23.66
CA LYS A 257 -18.21 -23.24 -23.28
C LYS A 257 -17.35 -22.17 -23.93
N VAL A 258 -16.59 -21.45 -23.11
CA VAL A 258 -15.55 -20.50 -23.54
C VAL A 258 -14.19 -21.16 -23.33
N ALA A 259 -13.29 -20.99 -24.28
CA ALA A 259 -11.91 -21.47 -24.18
C ALA A 259 -11.06 -20.47 -23.34
N LEU A 260 -9.99 -20.97 -22.75
CA LEU A 260 -8.92 -20.14 -22.21
C LEU A 260 -8.36 -19.25 -23.32
N PRO A 261 -7.92 -18.03 -23.04
CA PRO A 261 -7.22 -17.20 -24.02
C PRO A 261 -5.90 -17.88 -24.45
N ASP A 262 -5.58 -17.76 -25.72
CA ASP A 262 -4.34 -18.32 -26.29
C ASP A 262 -3.10 -17.57 -25.81
N ARG A 263 -3.22 -16.27 -25.56
CA ARG A 263 -2.16 -15.43 -24.99
C ARG A 263 -2.01 -15.66 -23.50
N LYS A 264 -0.78 -15.44 -23.00
CA LYS A 264 -0.41 -15.58 -21.60
C LYS A 264 0.45 -14.41 -21.17
N LEU A 265 0.31 -14.02 -19.90
CA LEU A 265 1.19 -13.01 -19.33
C LEU A 265 2.50 -13.63 -18.84
N LYS A 266 3.58 -12.90 -19.03
CA LYS A 266 4.89 -13.19 -18.45
C LYS A 266 5.38 -11.98 -17.68
N LEU A 267 5.67 -12.13 -16.38
CA LEU A 267 6.25 -11.05 -15.58
C LEU A 267 7.60 -10.65 -16.19
N GLN A 268 7.71 -9.39 -16.56
CA GLN A 268 8.92 -8.81 -17.18
C GLN A 268 9.64 -7.88 -16.22
N TRP A 269 8.90 -7.04 -15.48
CA TRP A 269 9.50 -6.06 -14.58
C TRP A 269 8.68 -5.86 -13.31
N VAL A 270 9.38 -5.63 -12.20
CA VAL A 270 8.84 -5.23 -10.91
C VAL A 270 9.42 -3.87 -10.55
N TYR A 271 8.57 -2.87 -10.47
CA TYR A 271 8.93 -1.52 -10.03
C TYR A 271 8.91 -1.44 -8.51
N GLY A 272 9.79 -0.62 -7.96
CA GLY A 272 9.85 -0.37 -6.54
C GLY A 272 10.70 -1.37 -5.76
N TYR A 273 10.89 -1.05 -4.51
CA TYR A 273 11.71 -1.75 -3.53
C TYR A 273 11.01 -1.69 -2.19
N ARG A 274 11.09 -2.73 -1.37
CA ARG A 274 10.48 -2.71 -0.05
C ARG A 274 11.50 -2.36 1.02
N GLY A 275 11.70 -1.05 1.25
CA GLY A 275 12.60 -0.51 2.28
C GLY A 275 11.89 0.15 3.44
N ARG A 276 10.63 0.54 3.28
CA ARG A 276 9.85 1.24 4.30
C ARG A 276 9.74 0.44 5.60
N ASP A 277 9.36 -0.81 5.53
CA ASP A 277 9.08 -1.69 6.68
C ASP A 277 9.98 -2.93 6.77
N CYS A 278 10.87 -3.17 5.80
CA CYS A 278 11.80 -4.30 5.79
C CYS A 278 13.23 -3.87 6.00
N ARG A 279 14.04 -4.78 6.55
CA ARG A 279 15.47 -4.58 6.84
C ARG A 279 16.29 -5.59 6.06
N SER A 280 17.57 -5.27 5.81
CA SER A 280 18.52 -6.15 5.12
C SER A 280 17.95 -6.74 3.81
N ASN A 281 17.17 -5.94 3.08
CA ASN A 281 16.54 -6.33 1.83
C ASN A 281 17.40 -5.88 0.63
N LEU A 282 18.71 -6.20 0.65
CA LEU A 282 19.59 -5.82 -0.45
C LEU A 282 20.89 -6.63 -0.38
N TYR A 283 21.24 -7.35 -1.45
CA TYR A 283 22.46 -8.15 -1.57
C TYR A 283 22.98 -8.07 -3.01
N LEU A 284 24.30 -8.24 -3.18
CA LEU A 284 24.92 -8.40 -4.50
C LEU A 284 25.40 -9.84 -4.67
N LEU A 285 25.04 -10.48 -5.77
CA LEU A 285 25.54 -11.80 -6.17
C LEU A 285 26.80 -11.69 -7.04
N PRO A 286 27.62 -12.74 -7.12
CA PRO A 286 28.79 -12.78 -8.02
C PRO A 286 28.44 -12.61 -9.49
N THR A 287 27.19 -12.86 -9.87
CA THR A 287 26.66 -12.63 -11.23
C THR A 287 26.54 -11.14 -11.58
N GLY A 288 26.71 -10.24 -10.61
CA GLY A 288 26.50 -8.80 -10.77
C GLY A 288 25.05 -8.37 -10.57
N GLU A 289 24.16 -9.31 -10.26
CA GLU A 289 22.76 -9.03 -9.95
C GLU A 289 22.59 -8.58 -8.49
N ILE A 290 21.86 -7.50 -8.26
CA ILE A 290 21.35 -7.18 -6.94
C ILE A 290 20.10 -7.99 -6.65
N VAL A 291 19.99 -8.51 -5.43
CA VAL A 291 18.84 -9.28 -4.97
C VAL A 291 18.09 -8.52 -3.90
N TYR A 292 16.80 -8.38 -4.10
CA TYR A 292 15.87 -7.75 -3.17
C TYR A 292 14.47 -8.32 -3.39
N PHE A 293 13.54 -7.98 -2.51
CA PHE A 293 12.13 -8.36 -2.70
C PHE A 293 11.21 -7.15 -2.66
N ASN A 294 10.09 -7.28 -3.37
CA ASN A 294 8.94 -6.40 -3.28
C ASN A 294 7.67 -7.26 -3.38
N ALA A 295 6.68 -7.04 -2.52
CA ALA A 295 5.49 -7.89 -2.40
C ALA A 295 5.84 -9.38 -2.20
N SER A 296 5.27 -10.29 -2.99
CA SER A 296 5.60 -11.73 -2.94
C SER A 296 6.73 -12.13 -3.89
N VAL A 297 7.35 -11.18 -4.59
CA VAL A 297 8.37 -11.43 -5.61
C VAL A 297 9.76 -11.14 -5.07
N VAL A 298 10.71 -12.06 -5.31
CA VAL A 298 12.14 -11.77 -5.13
C VAL A 298 12.75 -11.45 -6.49
N VAL A 299 13.37 -10.28 -6.57
CA VAL A 299 13.93 -9.72 -7.80
C VAL A 299 15.44 -9.93 -7.82
N LEU A 300 15.97 -10.44 -8.93
CA LEU A 300 17.40 -10.49 -9.27
C LEU A 300 17.60 -9.53 -10.44
N TYR A 301 18.20 -8.38 -10.15
CA TYR A 301 18.31 -7.29 -11.11
C TYR A 301 19.75 -7.06 -11.54
N ASN A 302 20.03 -7.29 -12.83
CA ASN A 302 21.30 -6.93 -13.46
C ASN A 302 21.22 -5.47 -13.92
N THR A 303 21.91 -4.60 -13.19
CA THR A 303 21.89 -3.15 -13.44
C THR A 303 22.65 -2.71 -14.69
N GLU A 304 23.53 -3.56 -15.23
CA GLU A 304 24.29 -3.28 -16.45
C GLU A 304 23.50 -3.66 -17.72
N GLU A 305 22.83 -4.82 -17.67
CA GLU A 305 21.99 -5.32 -18.74
C GLU A 305 20.56 -4.77 -18.70
N GLN A 306 20.19 -4.09 -17.61
CA GLN A 306 18.82 -3.60 -17.37
C GLN A 306 17.78 -4.72 -17.47
N GLN A 307 18.06 -5.86 -16.87
CA GLN A 307 17.20 -7.04 -16.89
C GLN A 307 16.91 -7.55 -15.49
N GLN A 308 15.69 -8.01 -15.30
CA GLN A 308 15.24 -8.64 -14.07
C GLN A 308 14.90 -10.12 -14.30
N ARG A 309 15.25 -10.96 -13.33
CA ARG A 309 14.77 -12.33 -13.15
C ARG A 309 13.97 -12.40 -11.86
N HIS A 310 12.93 -13.21 -11.79
CA HIS A 310 11.97 -13.20 -10.70
C HIS A 310 11.80 -14.59 -10.09
N TYR A 311 11.96 -14.71 -8.78
CA TYR A 311 11.53 -15.88 -8.04
C TYR A 311 10.10 -15.66 -7.54
N LEU A 312 9.18 -16.53 -7.98
CA LEU A 312 7.73 -16.45 -7.77
C LEU A 312 7.20 -17.56 -6.86
N GLY A 313 8.04 -18.15 -6.01
CA GLY A 313 7.64 -19.26 -5.14
C GLY A 313 6.72 -18.87 -3.99
N HIS A 314 6.73 -17.63 -3.56
CA HIS A 314 5.89 -17.12 -2.46
C HIS A 314 4.48 -16.78 -2.92
N ASN A 315 3.53 -16.85 -1.99
CA ASN A 315 2.12 -16.57 -2.24
C ASN A 315 1.57 -15.46 -1.33
N ASP A 316 2.46 -14.81 -0.57
CA ASP A 316 2.19 -13.66 0.26
C ASP A 316 3.49 -12.89 0.50
N ASP A 317 3.46 -11.79 1.22
CA ASP A 317 4.57 -10.88 1.49
C ASP A 317 5.85 -11.57 1.94
N VAL A 318 6.94 -11.31 1.25
CA VAL A 318 8.30 -11.65 1.71
C VAL A 318 8.75 -10.60 2.75
N LYS A 319 9.27 -11.06 3.89
CA LYS A 319 9.71 -10.19 4.99
C LYS A 319 11.21 -10.21 5.26
N CYS A 320 11.91 -11.27 4.90
CA CYS A 320 13.34 -11.41 5.13
C CYS A 320 14.01 -12.26 4.06
N LEU A 321 15.32 -12.01 3.88
CA LEU A 321 16.13 -12.65 2.87
C LEU A 321 17.55 -12.85 3.42
N SER A 322 18.20 -13.95 3.05
CA SER A 322 19.60 -14.25 3.34
C SER A 322 20.23 -15.04 2.22
N VAL A 323 21.46 -14.69 1.86
CA VAL A 323 22.26 -15.41 0.87
C VAL A 323 23.18 -16.39 1.57
N HIS A 324 23.21 -17.63 1.11
CA HIS A 324 24.06 -18.70 1.59
C HIS A 324 25.55 -18.41 1.24
N PRO A 325 26.53 -18.95 1.98
CA PRO A 325 27.96 -18.74 1.68
C PRO A 325 28.44 -19.22 0.31
N ASP A 326 27.69 -20.11 -0.37
CA ASP A 326 27.97 -20.49 -1.77
C ASP A 326 27.62 -19.38 -2.78
N MET A 327 26.95 -18.32 -2.34
CA MET A 327 26.51 -17.17 -3.14
C MET A 327 25.56 -17.55 -4.29
N VAL A 328 24.90 -18.71 -4.21
CA VAL A 328 23.92 -19.24 -5.19
C VAL A 328 22.60 -19.54 -4.49
N THR A 329 22.65 -20.20 -3.34
CA THR A 329 21.46 -20.58 -2.57
C THR A 329 20.92 -19.39 -1.76
N ILE A 330 19.63 -19.14 -1.83
CA ILE A 330 18.98 -18.01 -1.12
C ILE A 330 17.84 -18.57 -0.27
N ALA A 331 17.71 -18.01 0.94
CA ALA A 331 16.57 -18.27 1.83
C ALA A 331 15.71 -17.01 1.95
N THR A 332 14.40 -17.19 1.85
CA THR A 332 13.41 -16.11 1.99
C THR A 332 12.27 -16.54 2.88
N GLY A 333 11.83 -15.66 3.78
CA GLY A 333 10.73 -15.90 4.71
C GLY A 333 9.52 -15.05 4.38
N GLN A 334 8.31 -15.63 4.46
CA GLN A 334 7.05 -14.93 4.20
C GLN A 334 6.16 -14.79 5.42
N VAL A 335 5.15 -13.93 5.32
CA VAL A 335 4.08 -13.73 6.29
C VAL A 335 2.98 -14.79 6.16
N ALA A 336 2.12 -14.87 7.19
CA ALA A 336 0.84 -15.58 7.09
C ALA A 336 -0.15 -14.74 6.27
N GLY A 337 -0.84 -15.38 5.36
CA GLY A 337 -1.89 -14.77 4.55
C GLY A 337 -3.20 -15.56 4.57
N ASN A 338 -4.15 -15.15 3.76
CA ASN A 338 -5.40 -15.86 3.56
C ASN A 338 -5.62 -16.10 2.06
N SER A 339 -5.99 -17.33 1.73
CA SER A 339 -6.42 -17.65 0.38
C SER A 339 -7.86 -17.18 0.14
N LYS A 340 -8.27 -17.11 -1.13
CA LYS A 340 -9.64 -16.83 -1.57
C LYS A 340 -10.71 -17.66 -0.85
N ASP A 341 -10.41 -18.92 -0.52
CA ASP A 341 -11.31 -19.81 0.21
C ASP A 341 -11.30 -19.57 1.73
N GLY A 342 -10.65 -18.51 2.22
CA GLY A 342 -10.47 -18.21 3.63
C GLY A 342 -9.54 -19.18 4.36
N LYS A 343 -8.75 -19.97 3.62
CA LYS A 343 -7.76 -20.87 4.19
C LYS A 343 -6.51 -20.09 4.55
N LEU A 344 -6.01 -20.25 5.77
CA LEU A 344 -4.76 -19.68 6.23
C LEU A 344 -3.59 -20.17 5.38
N LEU A 345 -2.82 -19.25 4.81
CA LEU A 345 -1.53 -19.49 4.19
C LEU A 345 -0.47 -19.39 5.30
N ALA A 346 0.11 -20.53 5.68
CA ALA A 346 1.07 -20.58 6.79
C ALA A 346 2.37 -19.87 6.44
N PRO A 347 2.95 -19.06 7.38
CA PRO A 347 4.28 -18.50 7.21
C PRO A 347 5.32 -19.63 7.15
N HIS A 348 6.33 -19.44 6.30
CA HIS A 348 7.38 -20.43 6.07
C HIS A 348 8.62 -19.81 5.47
N VAL A 349 9.72 -20.54 5.48
CA VAL A 349 10.96 -20.20 4.77
C VAL A 349 11.06 -21.06 3.51
N ARG A 350 11.39 -20.44 2.40
CA ARG A 350 11.80 -21.12 1.16
C ARG A 350 13.28 -20.96 0.95
N VAL A 351 13.95 -22.08 0.69
CA VAL A 351 15.34 -22.12 0.24
C VAL A 351 15.34 -22.48 -1.24
N TRP A 352 15.98 -21.68 -2.07
CA TRP A 352 15.88 -21.79 -3.52
C TRP A 352 17.21 -21.43 -4.20
N ASP A 353 17.39 -21.87 -5.42
CA ASP A 353 18.59 -21.68 -6.23
C ASP A 353 18.45 -20.45 -7.12
N SER A 354 19.39 -19.49 -7.03
CA SER A 354 19.33 -18.21 -7.76
C SER A 354 19.60 -18.33 -9.27
N VAL A 355 20.19 -19.43 -9.71
CA VAL A 355 20.49 -19.68 -11.13
C VAL A 355 19.25 -20.24 -11.81
N SER A 356 18.70 -21.34 -11.28
CA SER A 356 17.57 -22.04 -11.85
C SER A 356 16.21 -21.51 -11.40
N LEU A 357 16.16 -20.71 -10.33
CA LEU A 357 14.95 -20.20 -9.66
C LEU A 357 14.05 -21.33 -9.12
N ASN A 358 14.59 -22.52 -8.91
CA ASN A 358 13.84 -23.63 -8.35
C ASN A 358 13.85 -23.61 -6.82
N THR A 359 12.71 -23.86 -6.21
CA THR A 359 12.64 -24.12 -4.77
C THR A 359 13.30 -25.45 -4.45
N LEU A 360 14.28 -25.42 -3.54
CA LEU A 360 14.98 -26.59 -3.04
C LEU A 360 14.28 -27.17 -1.81
N HIS A 361 13.96 -26.32 -0.83
CA HIS A 361 13.34 -26.72 0.44
C HIS A 361 12.29 -25.72 0.90
N VAL A 362 11.30 -26.22 1.65
CA VAL A 362 10.27 -25.42 2.33
C VAL A 362 10.25 -25.78 3.81
N ILE A 363 10.60 -24.84 4.68
CA ILE A 363 10.87 -25.07 6.09
C ILE A 363 9.84 -24.36 6.97
N GLY A 364 9.43 -25.05 8.04
CA GLY A 364 8.66 -24.44 9.13
C GLY A 364 7.18 -24.21 8.86
N MET A 365 6.62 -24.86 7.83
CA MET A 365 5.16 -24.85 7.62
C MET A 365 4.42 -25.40 8.85
N GLY A 366 3.54 -24.58 9.44
CA GLY A 366 2.80 -24.93 10.65
C GLY A 366 3.62 -24.87 11.94
N VAL A 367 4.88 -24.40 11.88
CA VAL A 367 5.74 -24.15 13.05
C VAL A 367 5.76 -22.67 13.38
N PHE A 368 5.95 -21.81 12.36
CA PHE A 368 5.99 -20.36 12.54
C PHE A 368 4.58 -19.80 12.72
N ASP A 369 4.48 -18.73 13.49
CA ASP A 369 3.26 -17.94 13.72
C ASP A 369 3.40 -16.54 13.09
N ARG A 370 2.33 -16.04 12.47
CA ARG A 370 2.16 -14.72 11.82
C ARG A 370 3.16 -14.40 10.71
N ALA A 371 4.46 -14.40 10.94
CA ALA A 371 5.47 -14.05 9.93
C ALA A 371 6.83 -14.64 10.28
N VAL A 372 7.68 -14.85 9.26
CA VAL A 372 9.13 -15.05 9.46
C VAL A 372 9.82 -13.70 9.27
N THR A 373 10.36 -13.13 10.35
CA THR A 373 10.92 -11.77 10.35
C THR A 373 12.42 -11.71 10.12
N CYS A 374 13.16 -12.76 10.51
CA CYS A 374 14.59 -12.86 10.31
C CYS A 374 14.97 -14.25 9.80
N VAL A 375 15.94 -14.30 8.91
CA VAL A 375 16.54 -15.55 8.41
C VAL A 375 18.04 -15.33 8.17
N ALA A 376 18.88 -16.28 8.56
CA ALA A 376 20.31 -16.23 8.27
C ALA A 376 20.93 -17.62 8.18
N PHE A 377 21.87 -17.79 7.24
CA PHE A 377 22.70 -18.99 7.15
C PHE A 377 23.92 -18.89 8.06
N SER A 378 24.36 -20.00 8.61
CA SER A 378 25.68 -20.12 9.24
C SER A 378 26.79 -19.98 8.19
N LYS A 379 27.95 -19.42 8.58
CA LYS A 379 29.05 -19.15 7.63
C LYS A 379 30.22 -20.10 7.83
N SER A 380 30.71 -20.30 9.07
CA SER A 380 31.93 -21.02 9.36
C SER A 380 31.91 -22.53 9.09
N ASN A 381 30.71 -23.12 8.93
CA ASN A 381 30.50 -24.55 8.60
C ASN A 381 30.00 -24.77 7.17
N GLY A 382 30.17 -23.77 6.29
CA GLY A 382 29.74 -23.87 4.91
C GLY A 382 28.23 -23.77 4.72
N GLY A 383 27.50 -23.07 5.61
CA GLY A 383 26.08 -22.80 5.45
C GLY A 383 25.14 -23.95 5.85
N THR A 384 25.62 -24.93 6.61
CA THR A 384 24.84 -26.11 6.98
C THR A 384 23.59 -25.79 7.79
N PHE A 385 23.63 -24.73 8.60
CA PHE A 385 22.53 -24.33 9.48
C PHE A 385 21.86 -23.07 8.98
N LEU A 386 20.54 -23.01 9.22
CA LEU A 386 19.72 -21.84 9.03
C LEU A 386 19.05 -21.46 10.34
N CYS A 387 19.16 -20.20 10.77
CA CYS A 387 18.33 -19.70 11.86
C CYS A 387 17.17 -18.87 11.31
N ALA A 388 16.02 -18.94 11.99
CA ALA A 388 14.84 -18.14 11.68
C ALA A 388 14.21 -17.62 12.97
N VAL A 389 13.62 -16.43 12.89
CA VAL A 389 12.80 -15.84 13.97
C VAL A 389 11.43 -15.56 13.43
N ASP A 390 10.41 -15.98 14.16
CA ASP A 390 9.01 -15.69 13.82
C ASP A 390 8.48 -14.44 14.54
N ASP A 391 7.29 -14.02 14.16
CA ASP A 391 6.57 -12.88 14.78
C ASP A 391 5.53 -13.35 15.83
N ALA A 392 5.73 -14.54 16.40
CA ALA A 392 4.95 -15.01 17.54
C ALA A 392 5.13 -14.08 18.75
N ASN A 393 4.23 -14.17 19.70
CA ASN A 393 4.31 -13.39 20.95
C ASN A 393 5.62 -13.56 21.71
N ASP A 394 6.26 -14.70 21.51
CA ASP A 394 7.53 -15.07 22.13
C ASP A 394 8.74 -14.86 21.22
N HIS A 395 8.50 -14.43 19.95
CA HIS A 395 9.51 -14.28 18.91
C HIS A 395 10.48 -15.47 18.93
N MET A 396 9.99 -16.64 18.52
CA MET A 396 10.74 -17.89 18.62
C MET A 396 11.95 -17.87 17.69
N LEU A 397 13.15 -18.03 18.27
CA LEU A 397 14.38 -18.28 17.53
C LEU A 397 14.50 -19.80 17.32
N SER A 398 14.57 -20.23 16.08
CA SER A 398 14.75 -21.64 15.69
C SER A 398 16.00 -21.82 14.82
N VAL A 399 16.65 -22.96 14.98
CA VAL A 399 17.83 -23.39 14.21
C VAL A 399 17.50 -24.68 13.47
N TRP A 400 17.82 -24.72 12.18
CA TRP A 400 17.44 -25.78 11.26
C TRP A 400 18.67 -26.35 10.54
N ASP A 401 18.71 -27.68 10.39
CA ASP A 401 19.44 -28.34 9.29
C ASP A 401 18.54 -28.26 8.08
N TRP A 402 18.76 -27.23 7.25
CA TRP A 402 17.82 -26.86 6.19
C TRP A 402 17.78 -27.90 5.06
N GLN A 403 18.90 -28.60 4.81
CA GLN A 403 18.98 -29.66 3.80
C GLN A 403 18.16 -30.90 4.18
N LYS A 404 17.96 -31.12 5.49
CA LYS A 404 17.13 -32.22 6.01
C LYS A 404 15.75 -31.75 6.45
N GLU A 405 15.45 -30.44 6.30
CA GLU A 405 14.22 -29.81 6.79
C GLU A 405 13.93 -30.10 8.29
N LYS A 406 15.00 -30.29 9.04
CA LYS A 406 14.92 -30.68 10.44
C LYS A 406 15.22 -29.54 11.37
N GLN A 407 14.29 -29.22 12.25
CA GLN A 407 14.54 -28.32 13.38
C GLN A 407 15.50 -28.99 14.37
N LEU A 408 16.59 -28.29 14.69
CA LEU A 408 17.62 -28.74 15.63
C LEU A 408 17.34 -28.24 17.04
N ALA A 409 17.05 -26.93 17.16
CA ALA A 409 16.78 -26.28 18.43
C ALA A 409 15.82 -25.12 18.25
N ASP A 410 15.08 -24.78 19.29
CA ASP A 410 14.27 -23.57 19.36
C ASP A 410 14.25 -22.97 20.76
N VAL A 411 14.00 -21.69 20.86
CA VAL A 411 13.92 -20.97 22.14
C VAL A 411 13.13 -19.68 21.99
N LYS A 412 12.42 -19.31 23.06
CA LYS A 412 11.86 -17.96 23.20
C LYS A 412 12.99 -16.92 23.16
N CYS A 413 13.00 -16.07 22.14
CA CYS A 413 14.04 -15.07 21.96
C CYS A 413 13.83 -13.84 22.84
N SER A 414 12.67 -13.21 22.74
CA SER A 414 12.33 -11.97 23.42
C SER A 414 10.81 -11.82 23.54
N ASN A 415 10.34 -11.06 24.53
CA ASN A 415 8.96 -10.57 24.57
C ASN A 415 8.74 -9.34 23.68
N ASP A 416 9.83 -8.69 23.32
CA ASP A 416 9.85 -7.50 22.45
C ASP A 416 10.36 -7.88 21.05
N SER A 417 10.02 -7.09 20.04
CA SER A 417 10.36 -7.32 18.64
C SER A 417 11.85 -7.55 18.41
N VAL A 418 12.14 -8.58 17.61
CA VAL A 418 13.48 -8.94 17.13
C VAL A 418 13.65 -8.37 15.73
N LEU A 419 14.68 -7.55 15.54
CA LEU A 419 14.95 -6.83 14.29
C LEU A 419 16.08 -7.44 13.45
N GLY A 420 16.90 -8.31 14.07
CA GLY A 420 17.98 -9.00 13.39
C GLY A 420 18.37 -10.26 14.13
N ALA A 421 18.68 -11.32 13.39
CA ALA A 421 19.24 -12.56 13.88
C ALA A 421 20.27 -13.05 12.87
N VAL A 422 21.55 -13.18 13.29
CA VAL A 422 22.64 -13.55 12.41
C VAL A 422 23.60 -14.52 13.10
N PHE A 423 24.18 -15.46 12.36
CA PHE A 423 25.26 -16.29 12.85
C PHE A 423 26.57 -15.50 12.90
N HIS A 424 27.38 -15.79 13.91
CA HIS A 424 28.73 -15.29 13.97
C HIS A 424 29.58 -15.87 12.80
N PRO A 425 30.35 -15.05 12.05
CA PRO A 425 30.99 -15.50 10.83
C PRO A 425 32.08 -16.58 11.05
N MET A 426 32.66 -16.64 12.22
CA MET A 426 33.72 -17.58 12.56
C MET A 426 33.31 -18.72 13.49
N ASP A 427 32.06 -18.71 13.99
CA ASP A 427 31.52 -19.72 14.92
C ASP A 427 30.06 -20.03 14.57
N ALA A 428 29.83 -21.18 13.96
CA ALA A 428 28.49 -21.63 13.58
C ALA A 428 27.56 -21.96 14.79
N ASN A 429 28.13 -22.04 16.00
CA ASN A 429 27.36 -22.29 17.22
C ASN A 429 26.96 -20.99 17.95
N LEU A 430 27.38 -19.83 17.42
CA LEU A 430 27.07 -18.54 18.02
C LEU A 430 26.11 -17.74 17.12
N ILE A 431 24.94 -17.36 17.67
CA ILE A 431 23.96 -16.50 17.01
C ILE A 431 23.85 -15.21 17.80
N VAL A 432 23.72 -14.08 17.10
CA VAL A 432 23.47 -12.77 17.71
C VAL A 432 22.10 -12.29 17.27
N THR A 433 21.25 -11.93 18.24
CA THR A 433 19.93 -11.32 17.98
C THR A 433 19.88 -9.91 18.56
N CYS A 434 19.30 -8.98 17.82
CA CYS A 434 19.11 -7.60 18.26
C CYS A 434 17.68 -7.14 18.02
N GLY A 435 17.23 -6.14 18.79
CA GLY A 435 15.87 -5.63 18.67
C GLY A 435 15.51 -4.60 19.74
N LYS A 436 14.22 -4.53 20.07
CA LYS A 436 13.75 -3.59 21.11
C LYS A 436 14.34 -3.93 22.46
N SER A 437 15.07 -2.99 23.00
CA SER A 437 15.70 -3.07 24.34
C SER A 437 16.64 -4.27 24.54
N HIS A 438 17.13 -4.93 23.49
CA HIS A 438 18.03 -6.06 23.66
C HIS A 438 19.06 -6.25 22.55
N ILE A 439 20.19 -6.82 22.94
CA ILE A 439 21.11 -7.61 22.15
C ILE A 439 21.43 -8.87 22.93
N ASN A 440 21.31 -10.04 22.31
CA ASN A 440 21.56 -11.33 22.93
C ASN A 440 22.53 -12.17 22.09
N PHE A 441 23.42 -12.87 22.78
CA PHE A 441 24.37 -13.82 22.21
C PHE A 441 23.90 -15.23 22.61
N TRP A 442 23.62 -16.08 21.63
CA TRP A 442 23.08 -17.42 21.83
C TRP A 442 24.12 -18.45 21.45
N THR A 443 24.41 -19.39 22.33
CA THR A 443 25.26 -20.53 22.04
C THR A 443 24.40 -21.76 21.79
N VAL A 444 24.58 -22.37 20.62
CA VAL A 444 23.92 -23.62 20.22
C VAL A 444 24.72 -24.79 20.78
N ASP A 445 24.09 -25.61 21.64
CA ASP A 445 24.69 -26.81 22.19
C ASP A 445 23.69 -27.97 22.03
N GLY A 446 23.94 -28.80 21.04
CA GLY A 446 23.05 -29.87 20.63
C GLY A 446 21.67 -29.34 20.22
N ASN A 447 20.65 -29.61 21.03
CA ASN A 447 19.27 -29.16 20.82
C ASN A 447 18.85 -28.00 21.73
N THR A 448 19.81 -27.33 22.37
CA THR A 448 19.57 -26.22 23.29
C THR A 448 20.24 -24.94 22.84
N LEU A 449 19.59 -23.80 23.15
CA LEU A 449 20.09 -22.46 22.90
C LEU A 449 20.30 -21.75 24.24
N THR A 450 21.56 -21.45 24.58
CA THR A 450 21.91 -20.77 25.82
C THR A 450 22.10 -19.27 25.60
N LYS A 451 21.36 -18.45 26.35
CA LYS A 451 21.32 -16.98 26.22
C LYS A 451 22.38 -16.31 27.06
N ARG A 452 23.12 -15.37 26.48
CA ARG A 452 23.92 -14.35 27.17
C ARG A 452 23.46 -12.96 26.71
N GLN A 453 23.02 -12.14 27.63
CA GLN A 453 22.57 -10.79 27.32
C GLN A 453 23.77 -9.83 27.19
N GLY A 454 23.75 -8.94 26.21
CA GLY A 454 24.73 -7.86 26.06
C GLY A 454 24.60 -6.84 27.20
N LEU A 455 25.75 -6.45 27.77
CA LEU A 455 25.88 -5.52 28.89
C LEU A 455 26.35 -4.16 28.37
N PHE A 456 25.52 -3.13 28.53
CA PHE A 456 25.82 -1.76 28.13
C PHE A 456 26.73 -1.03 29.16
N ASP A 457 27.02 -1.67 30.28
CA ASP A 457 27.89 -1.19 31.36
C ASP A 457 27.55 0.26 31.80
N LYS A 458 28.45 1.22 31.48
CA LYS A 458 28.29 2.65 31.79
C LYS A 458 27.48 3.42 30.75
N ASN A 459 27.17 2.79 29.60
CA ASN A 459 26.43 3.42 28.52
C ASN A 459 24.93 3.31 28.74
N GLU A 460 24.20 4.30 28.29
CA GLU A 460 22.76 4.25 28.32
C GLU A 460 22.23 3.11 27.43
N LYS A 461 21.31 2.32 27.96
CA LYS A 461 20.71 1.22 27.22
C LYS A 461 19.75 1.77 26.16
N PRO A 462 19.99 1.53 24.87
CA PRO A 462 19.15 2.09 23.83
C PRO A 462 17.75 1.49 23.80
N LYS A 463 16.76 2.25 23.31
CA LYS A 463 15.41 1.77 23.08
C LYS A 463 15.38 0.64 22.05
N TYR A 464 16.17 0.77 20.98
CA TYR A 464 16.32 -0.27 19.94
C TYR A 464 17.80 -0.44 19.58
N VAL A 465 18.21 -1.69 19.37
CA VAL A 465 19.41 -2.06 18.63
C VAL A 465 18.95 -2.47 17.23
N LEU A 466 19.29 -1.66 16.21
CA LEU A 466 18.63 -1.67 14.91
C LEU A 466 19.27 -2.60 13.88
N CYS A 467 20.59 -2.80 13.97
CA CYS A 467 21.35 -3.61 13.02
C CYS A 467 22.54 -4.26 13.72
N VAL A 468 23.06 -5.32 13.08
CA VAL A 468 24.27 -6.03 13.52
C VAL A 468 25.10 -6.46 12.31
N ALA A 469 26.40 -6.20 12.37
CA ALA A 469 27.42 -6.66 11.45
C ALA A 469 28.62 -7.22 12.22
N PHE A 470 29.64 -7.72 11.53
CA PHE A 470 30.84 -8.26 12.16
C PHE A 470 32.09 -7.70 11.49
N ALA A 471 33.05 -7.28 12.31
CA ALA A 471 34.38 -6.94 11.87
C ALA A 471 35.15 -8.21 11.45
N GLU A 472 36.27 -8.06 10.73
CA GLU A 472 37.13 -9.18 10.31
C GLU A 472 37.68 -10.01 11.46
N ASN A 473 37.94 -9.37 12.59
CA ASN A 473 38.42 -10.06 13.81
C ASN A 473 37.35 -10.86 14.53
N GLY A 474 36.08 -10.73 14.09
CA GLY A 474 34.88 -11.38 14.66
C GLY A 474 34.19 -10.58 15.77
N ASP A 475 34.56 -9.33 16.00
CA ASP A 475 33.83 -8.44 16.90
C ASP A 475 32.46 -8.10 16.28
N ALA A 476 31.40 -8.15 17.08
CA ALA A 476 30.09 -7.75 16.59
C ALA A 476 29.94 -6.22 16.65
N ILE A 477 29.41 -5.63 15.60
CA ILE A 477 29.17 -4.18 15.48
C ILE A 477 27.66 -3.97 15.41
N THR A 478 27.13 -3.06 16.23
CA THR A 478 25.70 -2.78 16.26
C THR A 478 25.43 -1.29 16.22
N GLY A 479 24.37 -0.91 15.49
CA GLY A 479 23.83 0.44 15.49
C GLY A 479 22.55 0.54 16.34
N ASP A 480 22.37 1.67 17.03
CA ASP A 480 21.22 1.90 17.89
C ASP A 480 20.26 3.00 17.36
N SER A 481 19.11 3.14 18.03
CA SER A 481 18.11 4.17 17.72
C SER A 481 18.51 5.59 18.12
N SER A 482 19.61 5.75 18.85
CA SER A 482 20.11 7.04 19.35
C SER A 482 21.28 7.57 18.51
N GLY A 483 21.69 6.83 17.46
CA GLY A 483 22.76 7.21 16.56
C GLY A 483 24.15 6.78 17.00
N ASN A 484 24.26 5.83 17.92
CA ASN A 484 25.54 5.30 18.38
C ASN A 484 25.85 3.95 17.73
N ILE A 485 27.15 3.68 17.56
CA ILE A 485 27.67 2.39 17.12
C ILE A 485 28.43 1.77 18.27
N TYR A 486 28.13 0.51 18.60
CA TYR A 486 28.80 -0.27 19.64
C TYR A 486 29.56 -1.43 19.03
N VAL A 487 30.80 -1.62 19.46
CA VAL A 487 31.63 -2.77 19.10
C VAL A 487 31.67 -3.71 20.30
N TRP A 488 31.36 -4.97 20.09
CA TRP A 488 31.29 -6.01 21.12
C TRP A 488 32.42 -6.98 20.92
N ALA A 489 33.22 -7.20 21.95
CA ALA A 489 34.38 -8.11 21.90
C ALA A 489 33.93 -9.51 21.44
N LYS A 490 34.72 -10.14 20.61
CA LYS A 490 34.52 -11.44 19.98
C LYS A 490 33.90 -12.47 20.93
N GLY A 491 32.73 -12.94 20.59
CA GLY A 491 32.00 -13.92 21.39
C GLY A 491 31.60 -13.45 22.80
N GLY A 492 31.84 -12.19 23.12
CA GLY A 492 31.58 -11.57 24.40
C GLY A 492 30.28 -10.79 24.44
N SER A 493 29.74 -10.58 25.64
CA SER A 493 28.56 -9.76 25.90
C SER A 493 28.90 -8.36 26.42
N ARG A 494 30.17 -7.93 26.28
CA ARG A 494 30.67 -6.63 26.76
C ARG A 494 31.11 -5.77 25.62
N ILE A 495 30.91 -4.48 25.72
CA ILE A 495 31.34 -3.46 24.80
C ILE A 495 32.82 -3.28 24.89
N SER A 496 33.54 -3.34 23.77
CA SER A 496 34.95 -3.01 23.64
C SER A 496 35.17 -1.55 23.22
N GLN A 497 34.31 -1.01 22.33
CA GLN A 497 34.41 0.37 21.85
C GLN A 497 33.04 0.95 21.57
N VAL A 498 32.90 2.29 21.65
CA VAL A 498 31.68 3.02 21.35
C VAL A 498 32.03 4.21 20.46
N VAL A 499 31.28 4.36 19.36
CA VAL A 499 31.26 5.56 18.54
C VAL A 499 29.95 6.29 18.86
N SER A 500 30.05 7.32 19.70
CA SER A 500 28.89 8.09 20.12
C SER A 500 28.56 9.17 19.09
N GLY A 501 27.26 9.33 18.78
CA GLY A 501 26.80 10.35 17.82
C GLY A 501 27.33 10.12 16.40
N ALA A 502 27.45 8.87 15.96
CA ALA A 502 27.84 8.50 14.61
C ALA A 502 26.85 9.07 13.57
N HIS A 503 25.56 9.10 13.92
CA HIS A 503 24.50 9.68 13.11
C HIS A 503 23.52 10.52 13.96
N GLU A 504 22.82 11.44 13.33
CA GLU A 504 21.64 12.07 13.92
C GLU A 504 20.41 11.16 13.73
N GLY A 505 19.88 10.62 14.82
CA GLY A 505 18.84 9.59 14.81
C GLY A 505 19.41 8.18 14.73
N GLY A 506 18.60 7.20 14.38
CA GLY A 506 18.99 5.79 14.42
C GLY A 506 20.00 5.38 13.34
N VAL A 507 20.91 4.47 13.68
CA VAL A 507 21.78 3.79 12.71
C VAL A 507 21.07 2.54 12.22
N PHE A 508 20.51 2.58 11.02
CA PHE A 508 19.65 1.50 10.52
C PHE A 508 20.41 0.35 9.85
N SER A 509 21.57 0.63 9.31
CA SER A 509 22.40 -0.38 8.66
C SER A 509 23.88 -0.12 8.90
N VAL A 510 24.64 -1.19 9.06
CA VAL A 510 26.10 -1.20 9.10
C VAL A 510 26.57 -2.30 8.16
N CYS A 511 27.51 -1.98 7.29
CA CYS A 511 28.15 -2.90 6.37
C CYS A 511 29.68 -2.83 6.56
N VAL A 512 30.34 -3.97 6.74
CA VAL A 512 31.80 -4.06 6.74
C VAL A 512 32.20 -4.51 5.34
N LEU A 513 33.02 -3.71 4.68
CA LEU A 513 33.46 -3.94 3.32
C LEU A 513 34.58 -4.99 3.28
N LYS A 514 34.88 -5.54 2.11
CA LYS A 514 35.91 -6.57 1.91
C LYS A 514 37.32 -6.10 2.24
N ASP A 515 37.56 -4.79 2.22
CA ASP A 515 38.83 -4.20 2.65
C ASP A 515 38.92 -3.98 4.17
N GLY A 516 37.87 -4.37 4.92
CA GLY A 516 37.79 -4.20 6.37
C GLY A 516 37.33 -2.83 6.85
N THR A 517 37.11 -1.88 5.95
CA THR A 517 36.52 -0.59 6.31
C THR A 517 35.01 -0.77 6.60
N MET A 518 34.43 0.16 7.33
CA MET A 518 33.00 0.09 7.71
C MET A 518 32.21 1.22 7.08
N VAL A 519 31.00 0.91 6.63
CA VAL A 519 30.02 1.91 6.19
C VAL A 519 28.79 1.82 7.07
N SER A 520 28.29 2.98 7.51
CA SER A 520 27.04 3.08 8.29
C SER A 520 26.02 3.98 7.60
N GLY A 521 24.75 3.63 7.76
CA GLY A 521 23.62 4.37 7.21
C GLY A 521 22.71 4.93 8.30
N GLY A 522 22.52 6.24 8.26
CA GLY A 522 21.71 6.97 9.22
C GLY A 522 20.27 7.19 8.78
N GLY A 523 19.39 7.24 9.76
CA GLY A 523 17.97 7.50 9.55
C GLY A 523 17.67 8.97 9.31
N LYS A 524 17.69 9.78 10.36
CA LYS A 524 17.24 11.18 10.29
C LYS A 524 18.15 12.08 9.45
N ASP A 525 19.45 11.88 9.55
CA ASP A 525 20.45 12.64 8.81
C ASP A 525 20.63 12.22 7.35
N ARG A 526 20.04 11.10 6.94
CA ARG A 526 20.15 10.56 5.57
C ARG A 526 21.58 10.39 5.07
N LYS A 527 22.54 10.19 5.99
CA LYS A 527 23.96 10.11 5.66
C LYS A 527 24.44 8.66 5.54
N VAL A 528 25.30 8.44 4.56
CA VAL A 528 26.16 7.27 4.44
C VAL A 528 27.54 7.70 4.88
N VAL A 529 28.07 7.08 5.93
CA VAL A 529 29.36 7.46 6.52
C VAL A 529 30.36 6.31 6.38
N LEU A 530 31.54 6.61 5.84
CA LEU A 530 32.69 5.68 5.74
C LEU A 530 33.60 5.87 6.93
N TRP A 531 34.01 4.75 7.55
CA TRP A 531 34.87 4.66 8.74
C TRP A 531 36.10 3.84 8.44
N ASP A 532 37.25 4.22 9.03
CA ASP A 532 38.46 3.43 8.98
C ASP A 532 38.41 2.22 9.94
N HIS A 533 39.50 1.43 9.98
CA HIS A 533 39.61 0.26 10.85
C HIS A 533 39.62 0.60 12.34
N ASP A 534 39.97 1.85 12.71
CA ASP A 534 39.89 2.37 14.09
C ASP A 534 38.54 3.02 14.42
N TYR A 535 37.52 2.89 13.52
CA TYR A 535 36.20 3.52 13.61
C TYR A 535 36.25 5.06 13.65
N ARG A 536 37.25 5.68 12.94
CA ARG A 536 37.26 7.12 12.72
C ARG A 536 36.62 7.45 11.39
N LYS A 537 35.79 8.48 11.40
CA LYS A 537 35.12 8.95 10.21
C LYS A 537 36.10 9.41 9.14
N GLN A 538 35.98 8.82 7.94
CA GLN A 538 36.79 9.19 6.77
C GLN A 538 36.06 10.14 5.84
N SER A 539 34.84 9.76 5.42
CA SER A 539 34.03 10.58 4.54
C SER A 539 32.52 10.33 4.78
N GLU A 540 31.69 11.20 4.25
CA GLU A 540 30.24 11.06 4.28
C GLU A 540 29.60 11.53 2.99
N MET A 541 28.43 10.96 2.68
CA MET A 541 27.53 11.40 1.60
C MET A 541 26.14 11.58 2.17
N GLU A 542 25.38 12.57 1.70
CA GLU A 542 23.98 12.78 2.09
C GLU A 542 23.05 12.43 0.96
N VAL A 543 22.09 11.54 1.23
CA VAL A 543 21.04 11.15 0.30
C VAL A 543 19.98 12.25 0.26
N GLY A 544 19.52 12.59 -0.94
CA GLY A 544 18.48 13.61 -1.14
C GLY A 544 17.20 13.32 -0.36
N GLU A 545 16.49 14.33 0.06
CA GLU A 545 15.25 14.22 0.85
C GLU A 545 14.16 13.42 0.13
N SER A 546 14.08 13.54 -1.18
CA SER A 546 13.13 12.78 -2.02
C SER A 546 13.37 11.27 -1.97
N LEU A 547 14.61 10.84 -1.81
CA LEU A 547 15.02 9.43 -1.74
C LEU A 547 14.99 8.88 -0.31
N GLY A 548 14.98 9.75 0.71
CA GLY A 548 14.70 9.44 2.10
C GLY A 548 15.83 8.78 2.90
N PRO A 549 15.53 8.40 4.16
CA PRO A 549 16.45 7.75 5.09
C PRO A 549 17.02 6.42 4.60
N ILE A 550 18.26 6.10 5.03
CA ILE A 550 18.93 4.85 4.66
C ILE A 550 18.35 3.69 5.49
N ARG A 551 18.11 2.55 4.84
CA ARG A 551 17.55 1.35 5.48
C ARG A 551 18.45 0.12 5.35
N ALA A 552 19.12 -0.05 4.21
CA ALA A 552 19.99 -1.17 3.92
C ALA A 552 21.24 -0.70 3.17
N LEU A 553 22.36 -1.38 3.40
CA LEU A 553 23.64 -1.16 2.72
C LEU A 553 24.15 -2.50 2.21
N ALA A 554 24.62 -2.56 0.99
CA ALA A 554 25.28 -3.72 0.42
C ALA A 554 26.51 -3.28 -0.38
N GLU A 555 27.63 -3.98 -0.18
CA GLU A 555 28.85 -3.74 -0.94
C GLU A 555 28.64 -4.11 -2.40
N GLY A 556 29.04 -3.21 -3.31
CA GLY A 556 29.05 -3.39 -4.74
C GLY A 556 30.37 -3.93 -5.29
N LYS A 557 30.75 -3.48 -6.48
CA LYS A 557 32.08 -3.61 -7.03
C LYS A 557 33.06 -2.74 -6.20
N PRO A 558 34.37 -2.95 -6.29
CA PRO A 558 35.33 -2.12 -5.55
C PRO A 558 35.07 -0.63 -5.73
N GLY A 559 34.83 0.07 -4.63
CA GLY A 559 34.47 1.49 -4.61
C GLY A 559 32.99 1.81 -4.85
N GLU A 560 32.13 0.80 -5.04
CA GLU A 560 30.69 0.94 -5.24
C GLU A 560 29.92 0.42 -4.02
N LEU A 561 28.79 1.05 -3.73
CA LEU A 561 27.87 0.68 -2.66
C LEU A 561 26.44 0.77 -3.16
N PHE A 562 25.59 -0.18 -2.78
CA PHE A 562 24.16 -0.10 -2.97
C PHE A 562 23.47 0.32 -1.68
N VAL A 563 22.58 1.30 -1.78
CA VAL A 563 21.88 1.91 -0.64
C VAL A 563 20.39 1.76 -0.84
N GLY A 564 19.73 0.96 -0.01
CA GLY A 564 18.26 0.86 0.07
C GLY A 564 17.71 1.89 1.04
N THR A 565 16.59 2.54 0.69
CA THR A 565 16.01 3.63 1.49
C THR A 565 14.60 3.32 2.00
N THR A 566 14.14 4.08 2.98
CA THR A 566 12.76 3.99 3.51
C THR A 566 11.72 4.57 2.54
N LYS A 567 12.15 5.28 1.51
CA LYS A 567 11.30 5.76 0.42
C LYS A 567 11.23 4.78 -0.75
N ASN A 568 11.46 3.49 -0.47
CA ASN A 568 11.38 2.40 -1.44
C ASN A 568 12.25 2.60 -2.69
N ALA A 569 13.43 3.21 -2.50
CA ALA A 569 14.41 3.41 -3.56
C ALA A 569 15.69 2.59 -3.29
N ILE A 570 16.36 2.17 -4.37
CA ILE A 570 17.74 1.66 -4.35
C ILE A 570 18.60 2.65 -5.10
N ILE A 571 19.72 3.03 -4.48
CA ILE A 571 20.68 3.99 -5.01
C ILE A 571 22.01 3.27 -5.20
N ARG A 572 22.65 3.47 -6.35
CA ARG A 572 24.04 3.15 -6.60
C ARG A 572 24.88 4.32 -6.11
N ALA A 573 25.78 4.08 -5.19
CA ALA A 573 26.62 5.09 -4.56
C ALA A 573 28.11 4.77 -4.78
N ALA A 574 28.92 5.80 -5.00
CA ALA A 574 30.37 5.71 -5.00
C ALA A 574 30.96 6.94 -4.31
N PHE A 575 31.85 6.70 -3.32
CA PHE A 575 32.50 7.79 -2.62
C PHE A 575 33.43 8.56 -3.55
N PRO A 576 33.57 9.93 -3.43
CA PRO A 576 33.05 10.71 -2.31
C PRO A 576 31.60 11.22 -2.45
N ASP A 577 31.01 11.28 -3.67
CA ASP A 577 29.79 12.07 -3.88
C ASP A 577 28.84 11.58 -4.98
N THR A 578 29.06 10.40 -5.55
CA THR A 578 28.20 9.88 -6.61
C THR A 578 27.02 9.11 -6.02
N LEU A 579 25.78 9.57 -6.31
CA LEU A 579 24.52 8.95 -5.89
C LEU A 579 23.56 8.89 -7.08
N THR A 580 23.28 7.69 -7.59
CA THR A 580 22.39 7.46 -8.73
C THR A 580 21.26 6.54 -8.32
N PRO A 581 20.00 6.99 -8.31
CA PRO A 581 18.85 6.10 -8.08
C PRO A 581 18.71 5.11 -9.25
N ILE A 582 18.56 3.82 -8.94
CA ILE A 582 18.42 2.74 -9.92
C ILE A 582 17.08 2.01 -9.82
N VAL A 583 16.43 2.07 -8.65
CA VAL A 583 15.06 1.59 -8.43
C VAL A 583 14.32 2.64 -7.65
N GLN A 584 13.09 2.94 -8.07
CA GLN A 584 12.19 3.85 -7.37
C GLN A 584 10.79 3.26 -7.32
N GLY A 585 9.96 3.68 -6.36
CA GLY A 585 8.59 3.18 -6.19
C GLY A 585 7.79 3.99 -5.18
N HIS A 586 6.51 3.71 -5.13
CA HIS A 586 5.59 4.32 -4.17
C HIS A 586 5.85 3.81 -2.73
N THR A 587 5.44 4.60 -1.75
CA THR A 587 5.64 4.31 -0.33
C THR A 587 4.36 4.09 0.45
N ASP A 588 3.20 4.26 -0.17
CA ASP A 588 1.89 4.02 0.44
C ASP A 588 0.92 3.44 -0.59
N GLU A 589 -0.31 3.11 -0.18
CA GLU A 589 -1.30 2.42 -1.00
C GLU A 589 -1.45 3.06 -2.39
N LEU A 590 -1.34 2.21 -3.41
CA LEU A 590 -1.37 2.62 -4.81
C LEU A 590 -2.74 2.27 -5.41
N TRP A 591 -3.40 3.26 -6.02
CA TRP A 591 -4.73 3.10 -6.58
C TRP A 591 -4.88 3.62 -8.00
N GLY A 592 -4.32 4.81 -8.29
CA GLY A 592 -4.46 5.42 -9.60
C GLY A 592 -3.47 4.83 -10.59
N LEU A 593 -3.99 4.42 -11.73
CA LEU A 593 -3.25 3.92 -12.88
C LEU A 593 -3.98 4.35 -14.14
N ASP A 594 -3.25 4.88 -15.12
CA ASP A 594 -3.71 5.01 -16.49
C ASP A 594 -2.53 4.95 -17.45
N VAL A 595 -2.78 4.60 -18.69
CA VAL A 595 -1.76 4.46 -19.73
C VAL A 595 -1.82 5.60 -20.73
N HIS A 596 -0.66 6.03 -21.21
CA HIS A 596 -0.60 7.08 -22.22
C HIS A 596 -1.22 6.59 -23.53
N PRO A 597 -2.07 7.40 -24.21
CA PRO A 597 -2.85 6.94 -25.36
C PRO A 597 -2.01 6.56 -26.60
N SER A 598 -0.73 6.95 -26.67
CA SER A 598 0.11 6.72 -27.85
C SER A 598 1.60 6.52 -27.57
N MET A 599 2.04 6.52 -26.32
CA MET A 599 3.43 6.33 -25.92
C MET A 599 3.57 5.15 -24.97
N GLU A 600 4.75 4.56 -24.92
CA GLU A 600 5.15 3.50 -24.00
C GLU A 600 5.31 4.03 -22.55
N GLN A 601 4.26 4.67 -22.03
CA GLN A 601 4.25 5.35 -20.76
C GLN A 601 2.97 5.07 -19.97
N PHE A 602 3.07 5.12 -18.67
CA PHE A 602 1.91 5.05 -17.79
C PHE A 602 2.08 5.96 -16.58
N VAL A 603 0.98 6.43 -16.01
CA VAL A 603 0.95 7.24 -14.79
C VAL A 603 0.43 6.44 -13.62
N THR A 604 1.04 6.67 -12.46
CA THR A 604 0.53 6.15 -11.18
C THR A 604 0.39 7.26 -10.15
N CYS A 605 -0.62 7.16 -9.28
CA CYS A 605 -0.76 8.03 -8.13
C CYS A 605 -1.18 7.23 -6.89
N SER A 606 -0.67 7.65 -5.73
CA SER A 606 -0.76 6.90 -4.48
C SER A 606 -1.14 7.78 -3.29
N GLN A 607 -1.45 7.14 -2.17
CA GLN A 607 -1.68 7.83 -0.89
C GLN A 607 -0.42 8.52 -0.35
N ASP A 608 0.77 8.20 -0.86
CA ASP A 608 2.03 8.89 -0.53
C ASP A 608 2.13 10.30 -1.12
N LYS A 609 1.08 10.77 -1.80
CA LYS A 609 1.00 12.07 -2.46
C LYS A 609 1.95 12.25 -3.63
N GLN A 610 2.49 11.15 -4.16
CA GLN A 610 3.32 11.19 -5.35
C GLN A 610 2.50 10.80 -6.58
N VAL A 611 2.78 11.50 -7.66
CA VAL A 611 2.37 11.14 -9.02
C VAL A 611 3.65 10.87 -9.80
N HIS A 612 3.76 9.68 -10.38
CA HIS A 612 4.89 9.28 -11.20
C HIS A 612 4.41 9.01 -12.63
N LEU A 613 5.09 9.58 -13.60
CA LEU A 613 4.99 9.18 -15.01
C LEU A 613 6.17 8.26 -15.31
N TRP A 614 5.87 7.04 -15.72
CA TRP A 614 6.84 5.98 -15.98
C TRP A 614 7.03 5.76 -17.47
N ASP A 615 8.26 5.46 -17.85
CA ASP A 615 8.60 4.92 -19.16
C ASP A 615 8.77 3.40 -19.05
N THR A 616 8.07 2.63 -19.90
CA THR A 616 8.04 1.17 -19.83
C THR A 616 9.29 0.51 -20.39
N ASN A 617 10.11 1.21 -21.15
CA ASN A 617 11.34 0.70 -21.74
C ASN A 617 12.55 0.91 -20.83
N SER A 618 12.72 2.13 -20.31
CA SER A 618 13.79 2.43 -19.35
C SER A 618 13.46 1.98 -17.95
N HIS A 619 12.18 1.68 -17.66
CA HIS A 619 11.67 1.31 -16.34
C HIS A 619 11.96 2.34 -15.24
N GLN A 620 12.10 3.60 -15.62
CA GLN A 620 12.37 4.72 -14.72
C GLN A 620 11.23 5.75 -14.76
N PRO A 621 11.01 6.49 -13.68
CA PRO A 621 10.09 7.62 -13.75
C PRO A 621 10.71 8.73 -14.63
N LEU A 622 9.97 9.18 -15.64
CA LEU A 622 10.31 10.35 -16.43
C LEU A 622 10.28 11.60 -15.56
N TRP A 623 9.26 11.68 -14.72
CA TRP A 623 9.16 12.70 -13.67
C TRP A 623 8.32 12.19 -12.48
N SER A 624 8.51 12.85 -11.36
CA SER A 624 7.77 12.62 -10.12
C SER A 624 7.30 13.96 -9.58
N LYS A 625 6.03 14.05 -9.19
CA LYS A 625 5.44 15.24 -8.62
C LYS A 625 4.72 14.97 -7.32
N THR A 626 5.05 15.76 -6.31
CA THR A 626 4.30 15.75 -5.04
C THR A 626 3.07 16.64 -5.16
N ILE A 627 1.91 16.11 -4.83
CA ILE A 627 0.63 16.80 -4.76
C ILE A 627 0.21 17.05 -3.31
N GLU A 628 -0.72 17.98 -3.09
CA GLU A 628 -1.13 18.35 -1.71
C GLU A 628 -1.91 17.25 -0.99
N ASP A 629 -2.78 16.54 -1.71
CA ASP A 629 -3.67 15.52 -1.18
C ASP A 629 -3.26 14.12 -1.67
N PRO A 630 -3.59 13.04 -0.93
CA PRO A 630 -3.37 11.68 -1.39
C PRO A 630 -4.08 11.38 -2.72
N GLY A 631 -3.35 10.81 -3.70
CA GLY A 631 -3.88 10.44 -5.00
C GLY A 631 -4.75 9.18 -4.93
N ARG A 632 -5.81 9.12 -5.76
CA ARG A 632 -6.74 7.98 -5.82
C ARG A 632 -6.99 7.47 -7.24
N SER A 633 -7.11 8.32 -8.20
CA SER A 633 -7.40 7.96 -9.60
C SER A 633 -6.62 8.85 -10.56
N ALA A 634 -6.36 8.35 -11.75
CA ALA A 634 -5.65 9.07 -12.81
C ALA A 634 -6.33 8.81 -14.15
N GLY A 635 -6.22 9.75 -15.09
CA GLY A 635 -6.75 9.61 -16.45
C GLY A 635 -6.08 10.57 -17.43
N PHE A 636 -5.56 10.04 -18.53
CA PHE A 636 -5.01 10.85 -19.62
C PHE A 636 -6.10 11.43 -20.50
N HIS A 637 -5.89 12.65 -20.94
CA HIS A 637 -6.63 13.20 -22.08
C HIS A 637 -6.25 12.45 -23.35
N PRO A 638 -7.17 12.21 -24.31
CA PRO A 638 -6.86 11.43 -25.53
C PRO A 638 -5.72 11.98 -26.38
N SER A 639 -5.39 13.28 -26.25
CA SER A 639 -4.21 13.86 -26.90
C SER A 639 -2.87 13.52 -26.22
N GLY A 640 -2.91 12.97 -25.00
CA GLY A 640 -1.73 12.73 -24.17
C GLY A 640 -1.10 13.98 -23.52
N ALA A 641 -1.55 15.18 -23.89
CA ALA A 641 -0.91 16.43 -23.47
C ALA A 641 -1.14 16.81 -21.99
N VAL A 642 -2.21 16.33 -21.40
CA VAL A 642 -2.55 16.54 -19.98
C VAL A 642 -3.10 15.28 -19.35
N LEU A 643 -2.95 15.18 -18.05
CA LEU A 643 -3.53 14.11 -17.23
C LEU A 643 -4.31 14.69 -16.04
N ALA A 644 -5.45 14.10 -15.73
CA ALA A 644 -6.24 14.42 -14.55
C ALA A 644 -5.90 13.45 -13.42
N VAL A 645 -5.82 13.95 -12.19
CA VAL A 645 -5.59 13.14 -10.98
C VAL A 645 -6.69 13.47 -9.98
N GLY A 646 -7.44 12.45 -9.57
CA GLY A 646 -8.43 12.54 -8.49
C GLY A 646 -7.82 12.18 -7.14
N THR A 647 -8.24 12.86 -6.09
CA THR A 647 -7.70 12.71 -4.75
C THR A 647 -8.69 12.10 -3.76
N MET A 648 -8.19 11.78 -2.57
CA MET A 648 -8.98 11.24 -1.46
C MET A 648 -9.87 12.30 -0.77
N THR A 649 -9.76 13.58 -1.14
CA THR A 649 -10.37 14.72 -0.45
C THR A 649 -11.42 15.47 -1.28
N GLY A 650 -11.87 14.88 -2.40
CA GLY A 650 -12.84 15.52 -3.30
C GLY A 650 -12.24 16.57 -4.25
N ARG A 651 -10.93 16.74 -4.22
CA ARG A 651 -10.20 17.54 -5.20
C ARG A 651 -9.76 16.69 -6.38
N TRP A 652 -9.68 17.31 -7.52
CA TRP A 652 -8.99 16.77 -8.67
C TRP A 652 -8.18 17.88 -9.36
N LEU A 653 -7.07 17.49 -9.92
CA LEU A 653 -6.12 18.41 -10.53
C LEU A 653 -5.72 17.90 -11.92
N VAL A 654 -5.33 18.80 -12.77
CA VAL A 654 -4.85 18.51 -14.11
C VAL A 654 -3.39 18.96 -14.21
N LEU A 655 -2.55 18.04 -14.66
CA LEU A 655 -1.13 18.28 -14.88
C LEU A 655 -0.83 18.25 -16.39
N ASP A 656 0.07 19.08 -16.83
CA ASP A 656 0.67 18.99 -18.14
C ASP A 656 1.65 17.82 -18.16
N THR A 657 1.55 16.96 -19.17
CA THR A 657 2.32 15.71 -19.22
C THR A 657 3.81 15.96 -19.44
N ASP A 658 4.16 16.95 -20.24
CA ASP A 658 5.56 17.26 -20.57
C ASP A 658 6.26 18.11 -19.51
N THR A 659 5.58 19.19 -19.07
CA THR A 659 6.17 20.15 -18.12
C THR A 659 5.88 19.79 -16.66
N HIS A 660 4.95 18.86 -16.44
CA HIS A 660 4.41 18.46 -15.13
C HIS A 660 3.88 19.63 -14.28
N ASP A 661 3.57 20.78 -14.91
CA ASP A 661 2.98 21.94 -14.26
C ASP A 661 1.49 21.71 -13.97
N LEU A 662 1.01 22.39 -12.92
CA LEU A 662 -0.41 22.42 -12.60
C LEU A 662 -1.17 23.28 -13.62
N VAL A 663 -2.03 22.66 -14.41
CA VAL A 663 -2.89 23.33 -15.39
C VAL A 663 -4.15 23.89 -14.72
N SER A 664 -4.83 23.07 -13.92
CA SER A 664 -6.04 23.49 -13.19
C SER A 664 -6.29 22.59 -11.98
N MET A 665 -7.05 23.13 -11.01
CA MET A 665 -7.48 22.40 -9.82
C MET A 665 -8.95 22.73 -9.53
N HIS A 666 -9.73 21.70 -9.21
CA HIS A 666 -11.16 21.78 -8.96
C HIS A 666 -11.51 20.98 -7.70
N THR A 667 -12.71 21.25 -7.17
CA THR A 667 -13.23 20.54 -6.00
C THR A 667 -14.71 20.22 -6.21
N ASP A 668 -15.05 18.93 -6.08
CA ASP A 668 -16.42 18.45 -6.12
C ASP A 668 -16.71 17.68 -4.82
N GLY A 669 -17.20 18.41 -3.82
CA GLY A 669 -17.44 17.83 -2.51
C GLY A 669 -16.15 17.65 -1.68
N ASN A 670 -16.16 16.67 -0.78
CA ASN A 670 -15.08 16.33 0.13
C ASN A 670 -14.85 14.80 0.24
N GLU A 671 -15.50 14.04 -0.62
CA GLU A 671 -15.40 12.59 -0.66
C GLU A 671 -14.40 12.14 -1.74
N ILE A 672 -13.93 10.90 -1.65
CA ILE A 672 -12.94 10.30 -2.54
C ILE A 672 -13.37 10.41 -4.01
N ILE A 673 -12.49 10.88 -4.87
CA ILE A 673 -12.66 10.81 -6.33
C ILE A 673 -12.18 9.44 -6.81
N SER A 674 -13.13 8.52 -6.95
CA SER A 674 -12.85 7.12 -7.29
C SER A 674 -12.36 6.93 -8.72
N ASN A 675 -12.80 7.78 -9.65
CA ASN A 675 -12.43 7.66 -11.05
C ASN A 675 -12.44 9.01 -11.75
N VAL A 676 -11.50 9.25 -12.65
CA VAL A 676 -11.45 10.38 -13.57
C VAL A 676 -11.20 9.85 -14.97
N LYS A 677 -12.10 10.17 -15.94
CA LYS A 677 -12.00 9.65 -17.30
C LYS A 677 -12.44 10.65 -18.33
N TYR A 678 -11.60 10.90 -19.33
CA TYR A 678 -11.97 11.71 -20.47
C TYR A 678 -12.80 10.92 -21.46
N SER A 679 -13.69 11.62 -22.17
CA SER A 679 -14.40 11.05 -23.32
C SER A 679 -13.43 10.76 -24.47
N PRO A 680 -13.75 9.79 -25.36
CA PRO A 680 -12.90 9.44 -26.50
C PRO A 680 -12.55 10.61 -27.41
N ASP A 681 -13.47 11.57 -27.56
CA ASP A 681 -13.28 12.79 -28.35
C ASP A 681 -12.52 13.91 -27.62
N GLY A 682 -12.22 13.72 -26.32
CA GLY A 682 -11.54 14.70 -25.47
C GLY A 682 -12.37 15.92 -25.07
N ASN A 683 -13.66 15.98 -25.43
CA ASN A 683 -14.49 17.14 -25.15
C ASN A 683 -15.17 17.13 -23.78
N PHE A 684 -15.14 15.98 -23.08
CA PHE A 684 -15.71 15.86 -21.74
C PHE A 684 -14.74 15.14 -20.79
N LEU A 685 -14.86 15.44 -19.49
CA LEU A 685 -14.26 14.74 -18.39
C LEU A 685 -15.35 14.32 -17.41
N ALA A 686 -15.42 13.02 -17.08
CA ALA A 686 -16.26 12.48 -16.03
C ALA A 686 -15.42 12.28 -14.76
N VAL A 687 -15.91 12.81 -13.64
CA VAL A 687 -15.33 12.73 -12.31
C VAL A 687 -16.30 11.99 -11.41
N ALA A 688 -16.01 10.73 -11.08
CA ALA A 688 -16.84 9.90 -10.22
C ALA A 688 -16.38 10.01 -8.76
N SER A 689 -17.32 10.11 -7.84
CA SER A 689 -17.06 10.38 -6.43
C SER A 689 -17.77 9.39 -5.50
N HIS A 690 -17.20 9.23 -4.30
CA HIS A 690 -17.83 8.48 -3.21
C HIS A 690 -19.02 9.21 -2.57
N ASP A 691 -19.33 10.42 -3.01
CA ASP A 691 -20.58 11.12 -2.66
C ASP A 691 -21.79 10.63 -3.47
N ASN A 692 -21.66 9.53 -4.21
CA ASN A 692 -22.66 8.85 -5.04
C ASN A 692 -22.98 9.58 -6.35
N PHE A 693 -22.19 10.55 -6.76
CA PHE A 693 -22.41 11.34 -7.96
C PHE A 693 -21.28 11.19 -8.99
N VAL A 694 -21.62 11.48 -10.24
CA VAL A 694 -20.64 11.74 -11.29
C VAL A 694 -20.81 13.18 -11.75
N TYR A 695 -19.73 13.92 -11.81
CA TYR A 695 -19.65 15.29 -12.30
C TYR A 695 -19.10 15.30 -13.71
N ILE A 696 -19.77 15.97 -14.64
CA ILE A 696 -19.38 16.05 -16.04
C ILE A 696 -18.89 17.48 -16.33
N TYR A 697 -17.73 17.57 -16.91
CA TYR A 697 -17.10 18.81 -17.32
C TYR A 697 -16.93 18.83 -18.84
N ALA A 698 -17.29 19.94 -19.48
CA ALA A 698 -16.86 20.24 -20.84
C ALA A 698 -15.38 20.66 -20.80
N VAL A 699 -14.60 20.11 -21.70
CA VAL A 699 -13.17 20.28 -21.83
C VAL A 699 -12.89 21.05 -23.12
N THR A 700 -12.07 22.09 -23.04
CA THR A 700 -11.67 22.91 -24.18
C THR A 700 -10.18 23.23 -24.10
N GLU A 701 -9.65 23.90 -25.17
CA GLU A 701 -8.23 24.27 -25.24
C GLU A 701 -7.29 23.07 -25.07
N ASN A 702 -7.64 21.92 -25.69
CA ASN A 702 -6.88 20.67 -25.63
C ASN A 702 -6.58 20.22 -24.19
N GLY A 703 -7.62 20.14 -23.35
CA GLY A 703 -7.49 19.68 -21.97
C GLY A 703 -7.06 20.74 -20.96
N ARG A 704 -7.03 22.03 -21.33
CA ARG A 704 -6.52 23.08 -20.43
C ARG A 704 -7.61 23.89 -19.73
N LYS A 705 -8.89 23.78 -20.15
CA LYS A 705 -9.99 24.54 -19.58
C LYS A 705 -11.21 23.67 -19.37
N TYR A 706 -11.80 23.77 -18.19
CA TYR A 706 -12.87 22.94 -17.69
C TYR A 706 -14.06 23.78 -17.27
N SER A 707 -15.26 23.38 -17.67
CA SER A 707 -16.51 23.98 -17.24
C SER A 707 -17.54 22.89 -16.94
N ARG A 708 -18.12 22.90 -15.73
CA ARG A 708 -19.08 21.91 -15.32
C ARG A 708 -20.38 22.02 -16.12
N VAL A 709 -20.82 20.94 -16.77
CA VAL A 709 -22.05 20.89 -17.59
C VAL A 709 -23.12 19.99 -17.02
N GLY A 710 -22.75 18.97 -16.24
CA GLY A 710 -23.72 18.00 -15.71
C GLY A 710 -23.34 17.47 -14.33
N LYS A 711 -24.34 16.88 -13.69
CA LYS A 711 -24.20 16.07 -12.46
C LYS A 711 -25.16 14.90 -12.56
N CYS A 712 -24.64 13.68 -12.61
CA CYS A 712 -25.42 12.45 -12.59
C CYS A 712 -25.84 12.16 -11.15
N THR A 713 -27.14 12.01 -10.93
CA THR A 713 -27.73 11.76 -9.62
C THR A 713 -28.70 10.58 -9.71
N GLY A 714 -28.41 9.49 -8.99
CA GLY A 714 -29.27 8.29 -9.05
C GLY A 714 -28.74 7.13 -8.23
N HIS A 715 -27.42 6.95 -8.18
CA HIS A 715 -26.80 5.92 -7.34
C HIS A 715 -27.08 6.15 -5.85
N SER A 716 -27.31 5.07 -5.13
CA SER A 716 -27.58 5.06 -3.68
C SER A 716 -26.32 4.73 -2.86
N SER A 717 -25.19 4.47 -3.53
CA SER A 717 -23.89 4.21 -2.92
C SER A 717 -22.78 4.83 -3.77
N PHE A 718 -21.53 4.74 -3.29
CA PHE A 718 -20.37 5.32 -3.96
C PHE A 718 -20.15 4.73 -5.36
N VAL A 719 -19.81 5.60 -6.31
CA VAL A 719 -19.48 5.19 -7.69
C VAL A 719 -18.11 4.54 -7.72
N THR A 720 -18.04 3.34 -8.33
CA THR A 720 -16.80 2.55 -8.39
C THR A 720 -16.11 2.64 -9.75
N HIS A 721 -16.87 2.49 -10.84
CA HIS A 721 -16.34 2.45 -12.21
C HIS A 721 -17.24 3.23 -13.16
N LEU A 722 -16.66 3.66 -14.26
CA LEU A 722 -17.39 4.28 -15.36
C LEU A 722 -16.71 3.99 -16.70
N ASP A 723 -17.52 3.92 -17.76
CA ASP A 723 -17.07 3.86 -19.14
C ASP A 723 -17.84 4.85 -20.02
N TRP A 724 -17.15 5.42 -21.01
CA TRP A 724 -17.72 6.26 -22.04
C TRP A 724 -18.21 5.43 -23.23
N SER A 725 -19.29 5.83 -23.86
CA SER A 725 -19.66 5.31 -25.19
C SER A 725 -18.65 5.74 -26.24
N ALA A 726 -18.49 4.93 -27.31
CA ALA A 726 -17.54 5.19 -28.37
C ALA A 726 -17.80 6.52 -29.10
N ASP A 727 -19.08 6.96 -29.14
CA ASP A 727 -19.53 8.23 -29.70
C ASP A 727 -19.47 9.42 -28.72
N SER A 728 -18.95 9.21 -27.50
CA SER A 728 -18.87 10.22 -26.42
C SER A 728 -20.20 10.81 -25.96
N GLN A 729 -21.36 10.19 -26.31
CA GLN A 729 -22.69 10.72 -25.97
C GLN A 729 -23.22 10.22 -24.63
N TYR A 730 -22.75 9.05 -24.17
CA TYR A 730 -23.27 8.37 -23.00
C TYR A 730 -22.17 7.91 -22.06
N LEU A 731 -22.55 7.75 -20.78
CA LEU A 731 -21.77 7.15 -19.73
C LEU A 731 -22.50 5.94 -19.17
N VAL A 732 -21.78 4.88 -18.83
CA VAL A 732 -22.25 3.80 -17.96
C VAL A 732 -21.47 3.84 -16.66
N THR A 733 -22.14 3.59 -15.54
CA THR A 733 -21.54 3.61 -14.21
C THR A 733 -21.92 2.39 -13.39
N ASN A 734 -20.96 1.89 -12.60
CA ASN A 734 -21.16 0.92 -11.53
C ASN A 734 -20.99 1.60 -10.18
N SER A 735 -21.67 1.06 -9.17
CA SER A 735 -21.62 1.58 -7.81
C SER A 735 -21.69 0.46 -6.77
N GLY A 736 -21.34 0.75 -5.53
CA GLY A 736 -21.50 -0.16 -4.39
C GLY A 736 -22.96 -0.55 -4.08
N ASP A 737 -23.96 0.02 -4.77
CA ASP A 737 -25.36 -0.43 -4.76
C ASP A 737 -25.63 -1.62 -5.68
N TYR A 738 -24.66 -2.00 -6.51
CA TYR A 738 -24.72 -3.04 -7.55
C TYR A 738 -25.67 -2.71 -8.70
N GLU A 739 -26.03 -1.43 -8.90
CA GLU A 739 -26.81 -0.96 -10.03
C GLU A 739 -25.89 -0.54 -11.19
N ILE A 740 -26.38 -0.73 -12.41
CA ILE A 740 -25.75 -0.30 -13.65
C ILE A 740 -26.64 0.81 -14.20
N LEU A 741 -26.13 2.05 -14.17
CA LEU A 741 -26.89 3.22 -14.61
C LEU A 741 -26.23 3.86 -15.83
N PHE A 742 -27.09 4.46 -16.69
CA PHE A 742 -26.67 5.12 -17.93
C PHE A 742 -27.02 6.59 -17.89
N TRP A 743 -26.17 7.43 -18.45
CA TRP A 743 -26.29 8.88 -18.38
C TRP A 743 -26.02 9.52 -19.72
N GLU A 744 -26.78 10.56 -20.06
CA GLU A 744 -26.50 11.44 -21.19
C GLU A 744 -25.36 12.40 -20.82
N ALA A 745 -24.28 12.43 -21.60
CA ALA A 745 -23.06 13.20 -21.31
C ALA A 745 -23.32 14.71 -21.26
N SER A 746 -24.14 15.22 -22.18
CA SER A 746 -24.40 16.66 -22.33
C SER A 746 -25.15 17.29 -21.16
N SER A 747 -25.91 16.49 -20.39
CA SER A 747 -26.82 16.97 -19.36
C SER A 747 -26.70 16.29 -18.00
N GLY A 748 -26.05 15.12 -17.94
CA GLY A 748 -25.99 14.26 -16.75
C GLY A 748 -27.34 13.63 -16.39
N LYS A 749 -28.28 13.56 -17.33
CA LYS A 749 -29.62 12.95 -17.11
C LYS A 749 -29.53 11.44 -17.17
N HIS A 750 -30.25 10.77 -16.30
CA HIS A 750 -30.40 9.33 -16.29
C HIS A 750 -31.18 8.84 -17.50
N VAL A 751 -30.62 7.89 -18.25
CA VAL A 751 -31.23 7.21 -19.38
C VAL A 751 -31.91 5.95 -18.88
N THR A 752 -33.23 5.91 -18.90
CA THR A 752 -34.04 4.78 -18.39
C THR A 752 -34.41 3.76 -19.46
N SER A 753 -34.25 4.11 -20.74
CA SER A 753 -34.57 3.21 -21.86
C SER A 753 -33.43 2.22 -22.11
N MET A 754 -33.66 0.96 -21.74
CA MET A 754 -32.71 -0.11 -22.01
C MET A 754 -32.60 -0.48 -23.49
N ASP A 755 -33.65 -0.21 -24.27
CA ASP A 755 -33.64 -0.50 -25.70
C ASP A 755 -32.64 0.35 -26.47
N THR A 756 -32.34 1.55 -26.00
CA THR A 756 -31.33 2.42 -26.57
C THR A 756 -29.89 2.04 -26.09
N MET A 757 -29.74 1.51 -24.90
CA MET A 757 -28.43 1.27 -24.27
C MET A 757 -27.91 -0.13 -24.51
N ARG A 758 -28.76 -1.14 -24.79
CA ARG A 758 -28.32 -2.53 -24.93
C ARG A 758 -27.34 -2.78 -26.10
N ASN A 759 -27.44 -1.98 -27.17
CA ASN A 759 -26.61 -2.08 -28.35
C ASN A 759 -25.53 -0.99 -28.42
N GLN A 760 -25.39 -0.20 -27.34
CA GLN A 760 -24.39 0.86 -27.27
C GLN A 760 -22.98 0.27 -27.26
N GLU A 761 -22.11 0.76 -28.10
CA GLU A 761 -20.70 0.43 -28.12
C GLU A 761 -19.95 1.29 -27.09
N TRP A 762 -19.15 0.64 -26.25
CA TRP A 762 -18.36 1.28 -25.19
C TRP A 762 -16.90 1.39 -25.62
N ALA A 763 -16.32 2.58 -25.48
CA ALA A 763 -14.93 2.86 -25.83
C ALA A 763 -13.97 1.99 -25.04
N THR A 764 -14.25 1.81 -23.75
CA THR A 764 -13.49 0.94 -22.84
C THR A 764 -14.42 -0.06 -22.17
N SER A 765 -13.87 -1.09 -21.51
CA SER A 765 -14.60 -2.02 -20.67
C SER A 765 -13.88 -2.13 -19.33
N THR A 766 -14.10 -1.14 -18.47
CA THR A 766 -13.56 -1.07 -17.11
C THR A 766 -14.63 -1.22 -16.03
N CYS A 767 -15.91 -1.13 -16.42
CA CYS A 767 -17.02 -1.49 -15.54
C CYS A 767 -17.01 -2.99 -15.26
N THR A 768 -16.84 -3.36 -13.98
CA THR A 768 -16.79 -4.76 -13.54
C THR A 768 -18.12 -5.47 -13.65
N LEU A 769 -19.23 -4.69 -13.65
CA LEU A 769 -20.58 -5.15 -13.82
C LEU A 769 -21.10 -4.70 -15.19
N SER A 770 -20.95 -5.55 -16.19
CA SER A 770 -21.52 -5.39 -17.53
C SER A 770 -21.75 -6.78 -18.15
N PHE A 771 -22.55 -6.85 -19.22
CA PHE A 771 -22.77 -8.11 -19.94
C PHE A 771 -21.45 -8.69 -20.50
N ASN A 772 -20.53 -7.83 -20.89
CA ASN A 772 -19.24 -8.25 -21.48
C ASN A 772 -18.15 -8.60 -20.45
N THR A 773 -18.38 -8.36 -19.16
CA THR A 773 -17.37 -8.53 -18.11
C THR A 773 -17.82 -9.42 -16.95
N PHE A 774 -19.12 -9.73 -16.82
CA PHE A 774 -19.63 -10.39 -15.61
C PHE A 774 -19.05 -11.79 -15.36
N GLY A 775 -18.49 -12.45 -16.36
CA GLY A 775 -17.85 -13.75 -16.24
C GLY A 775 -16.59 -13.77 -15.38
N VAL A 776 -16.03 -12.60 -15.04
CA VAL A 776 -14.88 -12.50 -14.12
C VAL A 776 -15.24 -12.81 -12.66
N TRP A 777 -16.54 -12.72 -12.32
CA TRP A 777 -17.01 -12.90 -10.94
C TRP A 777 -17.08 -14.37 -10.56
N PRO A 778 -16.35 -14.82 -9.50
CA PRO A 778 -16.44 -16.18 -9.01
C PRO A 778 -17.76 -16.44 -8.27
N ASP A 779 -18.10 -17.72 -8.10
CA ASP A 779 -19.25 -18.10 -7.30
C ASP A 779 -19.14 -17.62 -5.86
N GLY A 780 -20.20 -16.97 -5.39
CA GLY A 780 -20.26 -16.50 -4.02
C GLY A 780 -19.48 -15.20 -3.75
N ALA A 781 -19.00 -14.55 -4.80
CA ALA A 781 -18.33 -13.26 -4.72
C ALA A 781 -19.21 -12.21 -4.01
N ASP A 782 -18.56 -11.29 -3.36
CA ASP A 782 -19.26 -10.32 -2.53
C ASP A 782 -19.37 -8.91 -3.12
N GLY A 783 -18.88 -8.71 -4.32
CA GLY A 783 -18.93 -7.43 -5.02
C GLY A 783 -17.75 -6.49 -4.70
N THR A 784 -16.84 -6.91 -3.80
CA THR A 784 -15.56 -6.26 -3.54
C THR A 784 -14.37 -7.13 -3.98
N ASP A 785 -14.65 -8.39 -4.39
CA ASP A 785 -13.60 -9.34 -4.76
C ASP A 785 -12.86 -8.95 -6.06
N ILE A 786 -13.48 -8.16 -6.94
CA ILE A 786 -12.90 -7.67 -8.19
C ILE A 786 -12.79 -6.14 -8.13
N ASN A 787 -11.57 -5.63 -8.11
CA ASN A 787 -11.28 -4.20 -7.97
C ASN A 787 -11.22 -3.47 -9.31
N ALA A 788 -10.79 -4.14 -10.38
CA ALA A 788 -10.67 -3.53 -11.70
C ALA A 788 -10.75 -4.58 -12.80
N VAL A 789 -11.17 -4.16 -13.98
CA VAL A 789 -11.06 -4.90 -15.24
C VAL A 789 -10.61 -3.94 -16.34
N CYS A 790 -9.89 -4.48 -17.33
CA CYS A 790 -9.46 -3.74 -18.51
C CYS A 790 -9.51 -4.64 -19.73
N ARG A 791 -10.16 -4.16 -20.79
CA ARG A 791 -10.17 -4.80 -22.11
C ARG A 791 -8.94 -4.38 -22.92
N SER A 792 -8.32 -5.33 -23.61
CA SER A 792 -7.28 -5.01 -24.60
C SER A 792 -7.82 -4.15 -25.75
N HIS A 793 -6.99 -3.32 -26.35
CA HIS A 793 -7.41 -2.41 -27.43
C HIS A 793 -7.84 -3.16 -28.70
N ASP A 794 -7.30 -4.37 -28.94
CA ASP A 794 -7.71 -5.27 -30.02
C ASP A 794 -9.05 -6.00 -29.74
N GLY A 795 -9.61 -5.83 -28.54
CA GLY A 795 -10.89 -6.43 -28.14
C GLY A 795 -10.85 -7.95 -28.01
N SER A 796 -9.68 -8.57 -27.84
CA SER A 796 -9.53 -10.04 -27.75
C SER A 796 -9.41 -10.56 -26.31
N LEU A 797 -8.91 -9.73 -25.40
CA LEU A 797 -8.58 -10.08 -24.01
C LEU A 797 -9.28 -9.19 -23.01
N LEU A 798 -9.50 -9.72 -21.80
CA LEU A 798 -9.91 -9.00 -20.62
C LEU A 798 -9.00 -9.38 -19.45
N ALA A 799 -8.35 -8.39 -18.83
CA ALA A 799 -7.62 -8.58 -17.59
C ALA A 799 -8.50 -8.19 -16.40
N SER A 800 -8.39 -8.88 -15.27
CA SER A 800 -9.01 -8.46 -14.00
C SER A 800 -8.02 -8.47 -12.85
N ALA A 801 -8.28 -7.60 -11.88
CA ALA A 801 -7.58 -7.43 -10.62
C ALA A 801 -8.48 -7.85 -9.46
N ASP A 802 -8.00 -8.77 -8.59
CA ASP A 802 -8.79 -9.25 -7.48
C ASP A 802 -8.24 -8.80 -6.10
N ASP A 803 -9.04 -9.05 -5.08
CA ASP A 803 -8.72 -8.71 -3.67
C ASP A 803 -7.70 -9.67 -3.04
N PHE A 804 -7.34 -10.75 -3.76
CA PHE A 804 -6.47 -11.83 -3.28
C PHE A 804 -5.07 -11.80 -3.88
N GLY A 805 -4.66 -10.66 -4.46
CA GLY A 805 -3.33 -10.47 -5.04
C GLY A 805 -3.14 -11.15 -6.39
N LYS A 806 -4.22 -11.44 -7.12
CA LYS A 806 -4.15 -12.11 -8.41
C LYS A 806 -4.57 -11.21 -9.55
N VAL A 807 -3.88 -11.40 -10.67
CA VAL A 807 -4.26 -10.90 -11.98
C VAL A 807 -4.77 -12.06 -12.80
N HIS A 808 -5.96 -11.93 -13.39
CA HIS A 808 -6.54 -12.94 -14.26
C HIS A 808 -6.60 -12.44 -15.69
N LEU A 809 -6.40 -13.33 -16.65
CA LEU A 809 -6.52 -13.04 -18.07
C LEU A 809 -7.60 -13.94 -18.67
N PHE A 810 -8.63 -13.34 -19.26
CA PHE A 810 -9.77 -13.97 -19.90
C PHE A 810 -9.80 -13.66 -21.40
N SER A 811 -10.53 -14.47 -22.17
CA SER A 811 -10.98 -14.09 -23.50
C SER A 811 -12.08 -13.02 -23.40
N PHE A 812 -12.09 -12.05 -24.29
CA PHE A 812 -13.18 -11.06 -24.38
C PHE A 812 -14.09 -11.36 -25.58
N PRO A 813 -15.41 -11.20 -25.46
CA PRO A 813 -16.17 -10.78 -24.28
C PRO A 813 -16.26 -11.92 -23.23
N CYS A 814 -16.16 -11.52 -21.94
CA CYS A 814 -16.23 -12.41 -20.79
C CYS A 814 -17.68 -12.46 -20.27
N SER A 815 -18.56 -13.02 -21.08
CA SER A 815 -20.04 -13.01 -20.88
C SER A 815 -20.61 -14.36 -20.44
N GLN A 816 -19.78 -15.26 -19.91
CA GLN A 816 -20.23 -16.56 -19.40
C GLN A 816 -19.92 -16.67 -17.91
N PRO A 817 -20.85 -17.16 -17.07
CA PRO A 817 -20.55 -17.38 -15.66
C PRO A 817 -19.38 -18.34 -15.50
N ARG A 818 -18.46 -18.02 -14.56
CA ARG A 818 -17.25 -18.83 -14.31
C ARG A 818 -16.36 -18.96 -15.55
N ALA A 819 -16.16 -17.88 -16.28
CA ALA A 819 -15.29 -17.92 -17.45
C ALA A 819 -13.88 -18.43 -17.06
N PRO A 820 -13.27 -19.31 -17.89
CA PRO A 820 -11.94 -19.80 -17.59
C PRO A 820 -10.90 -18.69 -17.80
N SER A 821 -9.90 -18.63 -16.92
CA SER A 821 -8.83 -17.64 -16.97
C SER A 821 -7.46 -18.25 -16.70
N HIS A 822 -6.42 -17.55 -17.15
CA HIS A 822 -5.07 -17.74 -16.63
C HIS A 822 -4.92 -16.87 -15.38
N GLU A 823 -4.36 -17.42 -14.30
CA GLU A 823 -4.16 -16.77 -13.02
C GLU A 823 -2.66 -16.51 -12.78
N TYR A 824 -2.33 -15.27 -12.34
CA TYR A 824 -0.96 -14.83 -12.11
C TYR A 824 -0.83 -14.21 -10.72
N GLY A 825 0.20 -14.65 -9.96
CA GLY A 825 0.57 -14.09 -8.67
C GLY A 825 1.78 -13.17 -8.81
N GLY A 826 2.05 -12.41 -7.79
CA GLY A 826 3.17 -11.45 -7.70
C GLY A 826 2.87 -10.36 -6.69
N HIS A 827 1.62 -9.92 -6.65
CA HIS A 827 1.12 -9.05 -5.58
C HIS A 827 0.88 -9.87 -4.30
N SER A 828 0.99 -9.22 -3.16
CA SER A 828 0.74 -9.78 -1.83
C SER A 828 -0.42 -9.11 -1.11
N SER A 829 -1.00 -8.10 -1.73
CA SER A 829 -2.19 -7.39 -1.28
C SER A 829 -3.21 -7.37 -2.41
N HIS A 830 -4.38 -6.76 -2.18
CA HIS A 830 -5.36 -6.54 -3.23
C HIS A 830 -4.73 -5.83 -4.43
N VAL A 831 -5.00 -6.34 -5.61
CA VAL A 831 -4.63 -5.68 -6.87
C VAL A 831 -5.64 -4.58 -7.12
N THR A 832 -5.19 -3.34 -7.20
CA THR A 832 -6.09 -2.18 -7.24
C THR A 832 -6.50 -1.77 -8.64
N ASN A 833 -5.60 -2.01 -9.62
CA ASN A 833 -5.86 -1.63 -11.00
C ASN A 833 -5.05 -2.48 -11.99
N VAL A 834 -5.56 -2.58 -13.22
CA VAL A 834 -4.91 -3.20 -14.38
C VAL A 834 -5.17 -2.37 -15.61
N ALA A 835 -4.16 -2.21 -16.47
CA ALA A 835 -4.29 -1.49 -17.73
C ALA A 835 -3.36 -2.07 -18.81
N PHE A 836 -3.89 -2.31 -20.02
CA PHE A 836 -3.08 -2.64 -21.19
C PHE A 836 -2.44 -1.38 -21.75
N LEU A 837 -1.18 -1.45 -22.20
CA LEU A 837 -0.57 -0.38 -22.97
C LEU A 837 -1.30 -0.19 -24.31
N HIS A 838 -1.12 0.97 -24.92
CA HIS A 838 -1.85 1.37 -26.13
C HIS A 838 -1.69 0.38 -27.30
N ASP A 839 -0.58 -0.33 -27.37
CA ASP A 839 -0.25 -1.31 -28.41
C ASP A 839 -0.56 -2.76 -28.00
N ASN A 840 -1.08 -3.01 -26.78
CA ASN A 840 -1.28 -4.32 -26.16
C ASN A 840 -0.01 -5.15 -25.95
N SER A 841 1.18 -4.58 -26.02
CA SER A 841 2.44 -5.27 -25.78
C SER A 841 2.58 -5.72 -24.33
N HIS A 842 2.10 -4.91 -23.42
CA HIS A 842 2.20 -5.12 -21.98
C HIS A 842 0.90 -4.81 -21.24
N LEU A 843 0.76 -5.48 -20.10
CA LEU A 843 -0.22 -5.17 -19.07
C LEU A 843 0.52 -4.61 -17.84
N ILE A 844 0.02 -3.54 -17.26
CA ILE A 844 0.49 -3.00 -15.98
C ILE A 844 -0.54 -3.36 -14.92
N SER A 845 -0.08 -3.85 -13.77
CA SER A 845 -0.93 -4.08 -12.59
C SER A 845 -0.34 -3.39 -11.37
N THR A 846 -1.21 -2.87 -10.50
CA THR A 846 -0.82 -2.14 -9.29
C THR A 846 -1.35 -2.82 -8.05
N GLY A 847 -0.47 -2.99 -7.05
CA GLY A 847 -0.83 -3.54 -5.75
C GLY A 847 -1.12 -2.43 -4.73
N GLY A 848 -2.13 -2.63 -3.89
CA GLY A 848 -2.55 -1.63 -2.89
C GLY A 848 -1.50 -1.43 -1.81
N LYS A 849 -1.62 -2.17 -0.71
CA LYS A 849 -0.72 -2.03 0.47
C LYS A 849 0.70 -2.50 0.24
N ASP A 850 0.92 -3.40 -0.70
CA ASP A 850 2.26 -3.86 -1.09
C ASP A 850 3.03 -2.85 -1.95
N THR A 851 2.35 -1.80 -2.43
CA THR A 851 2.93 -0.69 -3.21
C THR A 851 3.67 -1.10 -4.49
N SER A 852 3.48 -2.33 -4.95
CA SER A 852 4.17 -2.87 -6.11
C SER A 852 3.46 -2.49 -7.43
N ILE A 853 4.26 -2.31 -8.46
CA ILE A 853 3.79 -2.19 -9.85
C ILE A 853 4.46 -3.31 -10.64
N LEU A 854 3.67 -4.10 -11.33
CA LEU A 854 4.15 -5.23 -12.12
C LEU A 854 3.85 -4.99 -13.60
N GLN A 855 4.87 -5.13 -14.43
CA GLN A 855 4.76 -5.08 -15.89
C GLN A 855 4.83 -6.50 -16.44
N TRP A 856 3.81 -6.87 -17.21
CA TRP A 856 3.64 -8.18 -17.81
C TRP A 856 3.70 -8.07 -19.31
N ALA A 857 4.54 -8.84 -19.96
CA ALA A 857 4.48 -9.03 -21.40
C ALA A 857 3.27 -9.92 -21.76
N VAL A 858 2.51 -9.53 -22.81
CA VAL A 858 1.25 -10.17 -23.25
C VAL A 858 1.47 -11.17 -24.36
#